data_223494135c634ef9806f31da5b2fd6eb
#
_entry.id   223494135c634ef9806f31da5b2fd6eb
#
_cell.length_a   1.000
_cell.length_b   1.000
_cell.length_c   1.000
_cell.angle_alpha   90.00
_cell.angle_beta   90.00
_cell.angle_gamma   90.00
#
_symmetry.space_group_name_H-M   'P 1'
#
loop_
_entity.id
_entity.type
_entity.pdbx_description
1 polymer ?
#
loop_
_entity_poly.entity_id
_entity_poly.type
_entity_poly.pdbx_seq_one_letter_code
_entity_poly.pdbx_strand_id
1 'polypeptide(L)'
;MVVLRIRNVHKRKCALICLCIVGFIMYRYLSMSAGGRRMSRKVGLCANSSQFTLERESFRIIGGSIHYFRVPRAYWRDRLMKMKASGINTLTTYVPWSLHQPEREVFNFHTQLDLVAYINLAAELGLWVIFRPGPYISSELDLGGLPSWLLRDGSMKLRTTYPGFTQAVSTFFDQLIPKVVPLQFKKGGPIIAVQVENEYGSFAKDESYMLFIKEALQSRGISELLLTADNYNTMKSGSVAGAIRSVKLQKLNQKDIQDLNAIQPNSPTLVMDYWTGWYDVWGDLHHVLPPEDMVSTVREILRQGMSVNLYMFHGGSSFGFMSGALADPSYSALVPSYDYDAPVSEAGEYTPKYHLLRDLFFQFNRGDSFSDMPALHFREAYEPAIMFQHLSLWDALSFTEGPFKSPKPISMENLPVNNKNGQSYGYTLYETTITSGGLLESGDNVRDRALVFLDRSYIGLFKRQSLELVVSDVKGRRTLSLLVENCGRVHQGRDLDKQHKGLVGEILLNNIPLQDFTIYSLDMKPSFIDSLYQAPWKTLPDAPSFPGFFMGRLFAYGYPSDTFVKLPGWEKGVVFINGLNLGRYWSIGPQQTLYLPGPFLNSGINQVIIFEEQEGDFKVHFEDTPDLGMAAEIQ
;
A
#
# COMPACT_ATOMS: atom_id res chain seq x y z
N MET A 1 -41.10 3.16 67.27
CA MET A 1 -41.53 2.36 66.09
C MET A 1 -40.79 2.74 64.81
N VAL A 2 -40.31 3.97 64.67
CA VAL A 2 -39.60 4.45 63.44
C VAL A 2 -38.14 3.92 63.33
N VAL A 3 -37.43 3.76 64.45
CA VAL A 3 -36.02 3.32 64.46
C VAL A 3 -35.85 1.84 64.06
N LEU A 4 -36.82 0.98 64.33
CA LEU A 4 -36.80 -0.42 63.94
C LEU A 4 -37.10 -0.64 62.45
N ARG A 5 -37.80 0.27 61.76
CA ARG A 5 -38.08 0.22 60.31
C ARG A 5 -36.86 0.61 59.53
N ILE A 6 -36.06 1.57 59.96
CA ILE A 6 -34.82 2.02 59.27
C ILE A 6 -33.73 0.94 59.32
N ARG A 7 -33.57 0.21 60.41
CA ARG A 7 -32.63 -0.88 60.58
C ARG A 7 -32.91 -2.07 59.64
N ASN A 8 -34.17 -2.37 59.37
CA ASN A 8 -34.58 -3.45 58.47
C ASN A 8 -34.42 -3.09 56.99
N VAL A 9 -34.60 -1.82 56.63
CA VAL A 9 -34.36 -1.33 55.24
C VAL A 9 -32.87 -1.35 54.89
N HIS A 10 -31.98 -0.98 55.84
CA HIS A 10 -30.55 -1.06 55.63
C HIS A 10 -30.04 -2.50 55.52
N LYS A 11 -30.54 -3.41 56.37
CA LYS A 11 -30.19 -4.85 56.26
C LYS A 11 -30.63 -5.47 54.92
N ARG A 12 -31.83 -5.09 54.44
CA ARG A 12 -32.31 -5.56 53.10
C ARG A 12 -31.49 -4.99 51.95
N LYS A 13 -31.08 -3.72 52.00
CA LYS A 13 -30.19 -3.14 51.00
C LYS A 13 -28.80 -3.77 51.00
N CYS A 14 -28.23 -4.01 52.17
CA CYS A 14 -26.93 -4.72 52.27
C CYS A 14 -27.02 -6.16 51.79
N ALA A 15 -28.11 -6.87 52.08
CA ALA A 15 -28.32 -8.23 51.58
C ALA A 15 -28.48 -8.27 50.05
N LEU A 16 -29.15 -7.27 49.45
CA LEU A 16 -29.27 -7.16 47.98
C LEU A 16 -27.93 -6.88 47.31
N ILE A 17 -27.14 -5.96 47.88
CA ILE A 17 -25.80 -5.63 47.40
C ILE A 17 -24.88 -6.86 47.50
N CYS A 18 -24.90 -7.61 48.59
CA CYS A 18 -24.16 -8.84 48.75
C CYS A 18 -24.59 -9.91 47.73
N LEU A 19 -25.89 -10.06 47.47
CA LEU A 19 -26.41 -10.96 46.44
C LEU A 19 -25.96 -10.56 45.02
N CYS A 20 -25.94 -9.26 44.70
CA CYS A 20 -25.45 -8.76 43.43
C CYS A 20 -23.93 -9.01 43.26
N ILE A 21 -23.15 -8.80 44.34
CA ILE A 21 -21.70 -9.08 44.33
C ILE A 21 -21.43 -10.58 44.18
N VAL A 22 -22.13 -11.43 44.90
CA VAL A 22 -22.01 -12.88 44.76
C VAL A 22 -22.45 -13.34 43.36
N GLY A 23 -23.54 -12.80 42.84
CA GLY A 23 -24.03 -13.06 41.49
C GLY A 23 -22.98 -12.64 40.42
N PHE A 24 -22.37 -11.46 40.61
CA PHE A 24 -21.31 -10.99 39.73
C PHE A 24 -20.03 -11.85 39.82
N ILE A 25 -19.65 -12.26 41.03
CA ILE A 25 -18.50 -13.17 41.23
C ILE A 25 -18.80 -14.54 40.65
N MET A 26 -20.00 -15.10 40.86
CA MET A 26 -20.42 -16.35 40.23
C MET A 26 -20.50 -16.25 38.71
N TYR A 27 -21.01 -15.15 38.16
CA TYR A 27 -21.03 -14.89 36.72
C TYR A 27 -19.62 -14.83 36.16
N ARG A 28 -18.71 -14.13 36.83
CA ARG A 28 -17.27 -14.08 36.45
C ARG A 28 -16.64 -15.47 36.58
N TYR A 29 -16.94 -16.22 37.62
CA TYR A 29 -16.42 -17.57 37.81
C TYR A 29 -16.96 -18.55 36.79
N LEU A 30 -18.25 -18.50 36.46
CA LEU A 30 -18.90 -19.31 35.43
C LEU A 30 -18.43 -18.89 34.01
N SER A 31 -18.25 -17.60 33.75
CA SER A 31 -17.69 -17.12 32.49
C SER A 31 -16.21 -17.49 32.34
N MET A 32 -15.47 -17.63 33.44
CA MET A 32 -14.09 -18.16 33.43
C MET A 32 -14.05 -19.68 33.32
N SER A 33 -15.07 -20.42 33.81
CA SER A 33 -15.15 -21.88 33.72
C SER A 33 -15.81 -22.38 32.43
N ALA A 34 -16.60 -21.53 31.76
CA ALA A 34 -17.14 -21.79 30.42
C ALA A 34 -16.09 -21.50 29.30
N GLY A 35 -14.93 -21.03 29.68
CA GLY A 35 -13.78 -20.95 28.80
C GLY A 35 -13.36 -22.38 28.42
N GLY A 36 -13.65 -22.76 27.18
CA GLY A 36 -13.12 -24.00 26.59
C GLY A 36 -11.64 -24.17 26.93
N ARG A 37 -11.15 -25.40 26.95
CA ARG A 37 -9.75 -25.76 27.27
C ARG A 37 -8.80 -24.70 26.73
N ARG A 38 -8.22 -23.90 27.60
CA ARG A 38 -7.22 -22.89 27.23
C ARG A 38 -6.11 -23.64 26.50
N MET A 39 -5.99 -23.39 25.18
CA MET A 39 -4.90 -23.91 24.37
C MET A 39 -3.57 -23.62 25.07
N SER A 40 -2.71 -24.61 25.22
CA SER A 40 -1.49 -24.48 26.04
C SER A 40 -0.50 -23.45 25.49
N ARG A 41 -0.53 -23.21 24.16
CA ARG A 41 0.30 -22.26 23.42
C ARG A 41 1.82 -22.42 23.64
N LYS A 42 2.26 -23.67 23.83
CA LYS A 42 3.68 -23.96 24.09
C LYS A 42 4.45 -24.36 22.83
N VAL A 43 3.78 -25.02 21.89
CA VAL A 43 4.41 -25.60 20.72
C VAL A 43 4.27 -24.69 19.49
N GLY A 44 3.11 -24.10 19.28
CA GLY A 44 2.82 -23.25 18.13
C GLY A 44 2.53 -24.03 16.84
N LEU A 45 2.75 -23.35 15.71
CA LEU A 45 2.58 -23.93 14.38
C LEU A 45 3.82 -24.77 14.03
N CYS A 46 3.59 -26.03 13.65
CA CYS A 46 4.65 -26.95 13.25
C CYS A 46 4.39 -27.50 11.84
N ALA A 47 5.47 -27.81 11.15
CA ALA A 47 5.51 -28.32 9.78
C ALA A 47 6.32 -29.61 9.66
N ASN A 48 6.22 -30.50 10.66
CA ASN A 48 7.04 -31.71 10.78
C ASN A 48 6.38 -32.95 10.16
N SER A 49 5.24 -32.79 9.52
CA SER A 49 4.49 -33.86 8.89
C SER A 49 3.88 -33.39 7.57
N SER A 50 3.15 -34.25 6.90
CA SER A 50 2.42 -33.90 5.66
C SER A 50 1.36 -32.80 5.85
N GLN A 51 1.02 -32.47 7.09
CA GLN A 51 0.07 -31.43 7.44
C GLN A 51 0.66 -30.50 8.51
N PHE A 52 0.24 -29.24 8.49
CA PHE A 52 0.50 -28.35 9.61
C PHE A 52 -0.24 -28.82 10.85
N THR A 53 0.38 -28.59 12.00
CA THR A 53 -0.26 -28.74 13.30
C THR A 53 -0.12 -27.44 14.07
N LEU A 54 -1.20 -27.03 14.75
CA LEU A 54 -1.19 -25.92 15.69
C LEU A 54 -1.46 -26.48 17.08
N GLU A 55 -0.48 -26.35 17.97
CA GLU A 55 -0.49 -26.94 19.31
C GLU A 55 -0.80 -28.46 19.28
N ARG A 56 -0.18 -29.16 18.31
CA ARG A 56 -0.29 -30.59 18.06
C ARG A 56 -1.62 -31.06 17.43
N GLU A 57 -2.57 -30.18 17.25
CA GLU A 57 -3.81 -30.48 16.53
C GLU A 57 -3.64 -30.19 15.03
N SER A 58 -4.21 -31.04 14.19
CA SER A 58 -4.17 -30.84 12.75
C SER A 58 -4.75 -29.48 12.37
N PHE A 59 -4.00 -28.72 11.58
CA PHE A 59 -4.38 -27.36 11.20
C PHE A 59 -4.11 -27.14 9.72
N ARG A 60 -5.09 -26.59 9.01
CA ARG A 60 -4.92 -26.17 7.63
C ARG A 60 -5.01 -24.66 7.56
N ILE A 61 -4.03 -24.02 6.94
CA ILE A 61 -4.05 -22.59 6.68
C ILE A 61 -4.99 -22.34 5.50
N ILE A 62 -6.10 -21.67 5.76
CA ILE A 62 -6.98 -21.08 4.76
C ILE A 62 -6.88 -19.59 5.02
N GLY A 63 -6.00 -18.92 4.28
CA GLY A 63 -5.61 -17.55 4.52
C GLY A 63 -6.00 -16.59 3.43
N GLY A 64 -5.90 -15.31 3.74
CA GLY A 64 -6.06 -14.22 2.81
C GLY A 64 -5.25 -13.02 3.23
N SER A 65 -4.78 -12.26 2.23
CA SER A 65 -4.03 -11.03 2.43
C SER A 65 -4.95 -9.82 2.37
N ILE A 66 -4.82 -8.95 3.39
CA ILE A 66 -5.37 -7.59 3.42
C ILE A 66 -4.28 -6.68 3.96
N HIS A 67 -3.98 -5.61 3.24
CA HIS A 67 -2.98 -4.63 3.64
C HIS A 67 -3.63 -3.51 4.45
N TYR A 68 -3.32 -3.39 5.76
CA TYR A 68 -3.89 -2.35 6.61
C TYR A 68 -3.61 -0.93 6.10
N PHE A 69 -2.49 -0.74 5.41
CA PHE A 69 -2.10 0.55 4.84
C PHE A 69 -2.85 0.92 3.54
N ARG A 70 -3.64 0.00 2.96
CA ARG A 70 -4.50 0.20 1.79
C ARG A 70 -5.98 0.27 2.13
N VAL A 71 -6.33 0.14 3.41
CA VAL A 71 -7.71 0.15 3.90
C VAL A 71 -7.86 1.23 4.95
N PRO A 72 -8.83 2.15 4.87
CA PRO A 72 -9.06 3.12 5.93
C PRO A 72 -9.26 2.42 7.28
N ARG A 73 -8.62 2.94 8.33
CA ARG A 73 -8.68 2.31 9.65
C ARG A 73 -10.11 2.01 10.11
N ALA A 74 -11.03 2.94 9.84
CA ALA A 74 -12.44 2.77 10.19
C ALA A 74 -13.09 1.53 9.53
N TYR A 75 -12.51 1.03 8.46
CA TYR A 75 -13.00 -0.14 7.71
C TYR A 75 -12.22 -1.42 7.96
N TRP A 76 -11.18 -1.41 8.78
CA TRP A 76 -10.42 -2.63 9.11
C TRP A 76 -11.34 -3.73 9.65
N ARG A 77 -12.20 -3.38 10.61
CA ARG A 77 -13.14 -4.34 11.20
C ARG A 77 -14.08 -4.93 10.15
N ASP A 78 -14.65 -4.10 9.31
CA ASP A 78 -15.55 -4.55 8.22
C ASP A 78 -14.86 -5.57 7.30
N ARG A 79 -13.66 -5.25 6.84
CA ARG A 79 -12.90 -6.11 5.91
C ARG A 79 -12.49 -7.43 6.57
N LEU A 80 -12.04 -7.40 7.82
CA LEU A 80 -11.66 -8.60 8.57
C LEU A 80 -12.88 -9.46 8.94
N MET A 81 -14.01 -8.85 9.26
CA MET A 81 -15.26 -9.58 9.49
C MET A 81 -15.75 -10.30 8.22
N LYS A 82 -15.65 -9.65 7.07
CA LYS A 82 -15.96 -10.25 5.76
C LYS A 82 -15.02 -11.41 5.44
N MET A 83 -13.75 -11.28 5.80
CA MET A 83 -12.79 -12.38 5.68
C MET A 83 -13.17 -13.56 6.57
N LYS A 84 -13.46 -13.33 7.83
CA LYS A 84 -13.88 -14.38 8.77
C LYS A 84 -15.17 -15.06 8.31
N ALA A 85 -16.15 -14.29 7.83
CA ALA A 85 -17.42 -14.79 7.34
C ALA A 85 -17.29 -15.65 6.07
N SER A 86 -16.20 -15.53 5.33
CA SER A 86 -15.93 -16.38 4.16
C SER A 86 -15.40 -17.79 4.52
N GLY A 87 -15.02 -18.01 5.78
CA GLY A 87 -14.42 -19.26 6.24
C GLY A 87 -12.90 -19.26 6.31
N ILE A 88 -12.26 -18.11 6.07
CA ILE A 88 -10.83 -17.94 6.24
C ILE A 88 -10.48 -17.94 7.74
N ASN A 89 -9.38 -18.57 8.10
CA ASN A 89 -8.90 -18.69 9.48
C ASN A 89 -7.62 -17.89 9.75
N THR A 90 -6.94 -17.38 8.71
CA THR A 90 -5.64 -16.74 8.83
C THR A 90 -5.56 -15.48 7.99
N LEU A 91 -5.22 -14.36 8.62
CA LEU A 91 -4.89 -13.11 7.95
C LEU A 91 -3.39 -13.06 7.67
N THR A 92 -3.03 -12.70 6.46
CA THR A 92 -1.64 -12.39 6.10
C THR A 92 -1.48 -10.90 5.89
N THR A 93 -0.45 -10.31 6.49
CA THR A 93 -0.16 -8.90 6.37
C THR A 93 1.32 -8.60 6.19
N TYR A 94 1.61 -7.64 5.31
CA TYR A 94 2.93 -7.05 5.12
C TYR A 94 3.13 -5.80 5.99
N VAL A 95 4.40 -5.42 6.14
CA VAL A 95 4.79 -4.14 6.77
C VAL A 95 5.50 -3.26 5.74
N PRO A 96 4.94 -2.10 5.38
CA PRO A 96 5.56 -1.18 4.44
C PRO A 96 6.56 -0.27 5.16
N TRP A 97 7.83 -0.58 5.09
CA TRP A 97 8.89 0.18 5.76
C TRP A 97 8.86 1.67 5.40
N SER A 98 8.67 1.99 4.11
CA SER A 98 8.63 3.38 3.63
C SER A 98 7.57 4.25 4.29
N LEU A 99 6.43 3.66 4.66
CA LEU A 99 5.34 4.39 5.32
C LEU A 99 5.59 4.56 6.82
N HIS A 100 6.18 3.56 7.47
CA HIS A 100 6.49 3.61 8.89
C HIS A 100 7.71 4.48 9.22
N GLN A 101 8.65 4.60 8.29
CA GLN A 101 9.87 5.42 8.44
C GLN A 101 10.05 6.30 7.19
N PRO A 102 9.21 7.35 7.01
CA PRO A 102 9.28 8.22 5.84
C PRO A 102 10.56 9.07 5.79
N GLU A 103 11.18 9.30 6.92
CA GLU A 103 12.49 9.94 7.10
C GLU A 103 13.32 9.10 8.09
N ARG A 104 14.64 9.17 8.02
CA ARG A 104 15.53 8.35 8.87
C ARG A 104 15.21 8.47 10.36
N GLU A 105 14.83 9.67 10.81
CA GLU A 105 14.61 9.99 12.23
C GLU A 105 13.14 9.89 12.64
N VAL A 106 12.23 9.63 11.68
CA VAL A 106 10.78 9.65 11.92
C VAL A 106 10.19 8.26 11.80
N PHE A 107 9.61 7.76 12.89
CA PHE A 107 8.88 6.50 12.93
C PHE A 107 7.41 6.77 13.20
N ASN A 108 6.53 6.19 12.39
CA ASN A 108 5.08 6.32 12.52
C ASN A 108 4.43 4.94 12.65
N PHE A 109 3.83 4.68 13.83
CA PHE A 109 3.05 3.48 14.12
C PHE A 109 1.68 3.86 14.70
N HIS A 110 1.13 5.00 14.28
CA HIS A 110 -0.12 5.57 14.81
C HIS A 110 -1.20 5.62 13.74
N THR A 111 -2.44 5.77 14.18
CA THR A 111 -3.63 5.97 13.33
C THR A 111 -3.71 4.93 12.21
N GLN A 112 -3.58 5.32 10.96
CA GLN A 112 -3.62 4.44 9.80
C GLN A 112 -2.49 3.38 9.79
N LEU A 113 -1.39 3.66 10.47
CA LEU A 113 -0.20 2.80 10.55
C LEU A 113 -0.06 2.09 11.91
N ASP A 114 -1.13 1.99 12.68
CA ASP A 114 -1.16 1.28 13.96
C ASP A 114 -1.27 -0.24 13.75
N LEU A 115 -0.14 -0.83 13.40
CA LEU A 115 -0.01 -2.27 13.12
C LEU A 115 -0.45 -3.14 14.30
N VAL A 116 -0.11 -2.74 15.53
CA VAL A 116 -0.47 -3.49 16.74
C VAL A 116 -1.98 -3.55 16.91
N ALA A 117 -2.68 -2.43 16.70
CA ALA A 117 -4.14 -2.39 16.72
C ALA A 117 -4.76 -3.29 15.65
N TYR A 118 -4.19 -3.33 14.46
CA TYR A 118 -4.65 -4.18 13.36
C TYR A 118 -4.51 -5.67 13.69
N ILE A 119 -3.37 -6.09 14.20
CA ILE A 119 -3.11 -7.48 14.60
C ILE A 119 -4.01 -7.88 15.78
N ASN A 120 -4.18 -7.02 16.77
CA ASN A 120 -5.10 -7.26 17.89
C ASN A 120 -6.55 -7.38 17.44
N LEU A 121 -6.96 -6.61 16.45
CA LEU A 121 -8.29 -6.72 15.85
C LEU A 121 -8.50 -8.08 15.17
N ALA A 122 -7.50 -8.57 14.47
CA ALA A 122 -7.54 -9.92 13.89
C ALA A 122 -7.73 -10.99 14.99
N ALA A 123 -7.00 -10.88 16.09
CA ALA A 123 -7.16 -11.78 17.25
C ALA A 123 -8.57 -11.72 17.84
N GLU A 124 -9.11 -10.52 18.04
CA GLU A 124 -10.48 -10.31 18.53
C GLU A 124 -11.53 -10.99 17.65
N LEU A 125 -11.33 -10.96 16.33
CA LEU A 125 -12.25 -11.57 15.36
C LEU A 125 -11.97 -13.06 15.11
N GLY A 126 -11.04 -13.66 15.83
CA GLY A 126 -10.73 -15.09 15.74
C GLY A 126 -9.92 -15.48 14.50
N LEU A 127 -9.09 -14.59 13.99
CA LEU A 127 -8.16 -14.84 12.88
C LEU A 127 -6.75 -15.04 13.43
N TRP A 128 -6.07 -16.07 12.95
CA TRP A 128 -4.62 -16.18 13.10
C TRP A 128 -3.92 -15.23 12.14
N VAL A 129 -2.63 -14.97 12.37
CA VAL A 129 -1.87 -14.02 11.56
C VAL A 129 -0.56 -14.64 11.09
N ILE A 130 -0.29 -14.52 9.79
CA ILE A 130 1.04 -14.66 9.20
C ILE A 130 1.60 -13.26 9.01
N PHE A 131 2.73 -13.01 9.63
CA PHE A 131 3.38 -11.70 9.67
C PHE A 131 4.55 -11.64 8.71
N ARG A 132 4.55 -10.64 7.82
CA ARG A 132 5.55 -10.49 6.76
C ARG A 132 6.25 -9.13 6.91
N PRO A 133 7.32 -9.06 7.76
CA PRO A 133 7.97 -7.78 8.10
C PRO A 133 8.84 -7.18 6.99
N GLY A 134 9.15 -7.91 5.97
CA GLY A 134 10.10 -7.49 4.93
C GLY A 134 11.55 -7.76 5.31
N PRO A 135 12.46 -6.78 5.07
CA PRO A 135 12.29 -5.34 4.84
C PRO A 135 11.70 -4.95 3.47
N TYR A 136 11.93 -5.74 2.45
CA TYR A 136 11.34 -5.61 1.13
C TYR A 136 10.08 -6.49 1.04
N ILE A 137 9.00 -5.93 0.53
CA ILE A 137 7.71 -6.63 0.47
C ILE A 137 7.11 -6.72 -0.94
N SER A 138 7.72 -6.12 -1.95
CA SER A 138 7.15 -5.98 -3.30
C SER A 138 5.78 -5.28 -3.26
N SER A 139 4.72 -6.03 -3.24
CA SER A 139 3.34 -5.57 -2.99
C SER A 139 2.90 -4.40 -3.89
N GLU A 140 3.50 -4.27 -5.07
CA GLU A 140 3.26 -3.21 -6.05
C GLU A 140 3.40 -1.80 -5.45
N LEU A 141 4.18 -1.68 -4.36
CA LEU A 141 4.52 -0.40 -3.75
C LEU A 141 5.76 0.24 -4.40
N ASP A 142 5.82 1.55 -4.32
CA ASP A 142 7.03 2.30 -4.69
C ASP A 142 8.26 1.69 -4.02
N LEU A 143 9.27 1.35 -4.80
CA LEU A 143 10.52 0.69 -4.39
C LEU A 143 10.30 -0.62 -3.59
N GLY A 144 9.18 -1.31 -3.82
CA GLY A 144 8.86 -2.54 -3.08
C GLY A 144 8.66 -2.34 -1.58
N GLY A 145 8.31 -1.16 -1.15
CA GLY A 145 8.11 -0.78 0.25
C GLY A 145 9.38 -0.29 0.96
N LEU A 146 10.53 -0.29 0.28
CA LEU A 146 11.76 0.29 0.82
C LEU A 146 11.70 1.82 0.80
N PRO A 147 12.24 2.52 1.81
CA PRO A 147 12.29 3.97 1.80
C PRO A 147 13.22 4.53 0.73
N SER A 148 12.80 5.58 0.05
CA SER A 148 13.62 6.22 -1.00
C SER A 148 14.85 6.95 -0.46
N TRP A 149 14.86 7.35 0.82
CA TRP A 149 16.04 7.97 1.44
C TRP A 149 17.26 7.03 1.50
N LEU A 150 17.06 5.71 1.35
CA LEU A 150 18.16 4.75 1.18
C LEU A 150 19.00 5.05 -0.06
N LEU A 151 18.39 5.60 -1.10
CA LEU A 151 19.06 5.91 -2.38
C LEU A 151 19.95 7.16 -2.32
N ARG A 152 19.97 7.90 -1.21
CA ARG A 152 20.89 9.03 -1.00
C ARG A 152 22.35 8.57 -0.90
N ASP A 153 22.59 7.35 -0.46
CA ASP A 153 23.91 6.72 -0.51
C ASP A 153 24.17 6.23 -1.94
N GLY A 154 25.08 6.90 -2.64
CA GLY A 154 25.43 6.55 -4.02
C GLY A 154 26.05 5.15 -4.20
N SER A 155 26.52 4.53 -3.12
CA SER A 155 27.08 3.18 -3.09
C SER A 155 26.09 2.13 -2.60
N MET A 156 24.83 2.51 -2.34
CA MET A 156 23.82 1.62 -1.80
C MET A 156 23.64 0.36 -2.63
N LYS A 157 23.62 -0.76 -1.93
CA LYS A 157 23.26 -2.07 -2.47
C LYS A 157 22.08 -2.61 -1.70
N LEU A 158 20.89 -2.34 -2.20
CA LEU A 158 19.64 -2.77 -1.58
C LEU A 158 19.54 -4.29 -1.53
N ARG A 159 18.93 -4.81 -0.46
CA ARG A 159 18.70 -6.24 -0.27
C ARG A 159 19.99 -7.06 -0.32
N THR A 160 21.02 -6.55 0.34
CA THR A 160 22.32 -7.20 0.47
C THR A 160 22.87 -6.96 1.87
N THR A 161 24.01 -7.57 2.19
CA THR A 161 24.74 -7.32 3.44
C THR A 161 25.61 -6.06 3.39
N TYR A 162 25.44 -5.21 2.38
CA TYR A 162 26.08 -3.89 2.36
C TYR A 162 25.80 -3.14 3.67
N PRO A 163 26.85 -2.61 4.36
CA PRO A 163 26.66 -2.07 5.71
C PRO A 163 25.64 -0.95 5.84
N GLY A 164 25.55 -0.06 4.84
CA GLY A 164 24.54 1.00 4.82
C GLY A 164 23.10 0.47 4.78
N PHE A 165 22.88 -0.67 4.16
CA PHE A 165 21.57 -1.32 4.13
C PHE A 165 21.28 -2.10 5.41
N THR A 166 22.22 -2.93 5.88
CA THR A 166 22.04 -3.73 7.10
C THR A 166 21.84 -2.87 8.34
N GLN A 167 22.54 -1.74 8.44
CA GLN A 167 22.36 -0.79 9.54
C GLN A 167 20.96 -0.15 9.52
N ALA A 168 20.50 0.24 8.35
CA ALA A 168 19.15 0.81 8.19
C ALA A 168 18.07 -0.21 8.55
N VAL A 169 18.18 -1.46 8.08
CA VAL A 169 17.26 -2.55 8.45
C VAL A 169 17.27 -2.81 9.94
N SER A 170 18.45 -2.88 10.55
CA SER A 170 18.58 -3.09 12.00
C SER A 170 17.90 -1.98 12.80
N THR A 171 18.07 -0.73 12.41
CA THR A 171 17.42 0.42 13.05
C THR A 171 15.90 0.32 12.94
N PHE A 172 15.40 -0.04 11.77
CA PHE A 172 13.94 -0.22 11.57
C PHE A 172 13.40 -1.40 12.36
N PHE A 173 14.07 -2.56 12.34
CA PHE A 173 13.66 -3.74 13.08
C PHE A 173 13.73 -3.55 14.60
N ASP A 174 14.64 -2.70 15.09
CA ASP A 174 14.69 -2.32 16.51
C ASP A 174 13.39 -1.60 16.96
N GLN A 175 12.73 -0.89 16.05
CA GLN A 175 11.45 -0.24 16.31
C GLN A 175 10.25 -1.17 16.05
N LEU A 176 10.29 -1.95 14.99
CA LEU A 176 9.17 -2.79 14.54
C LEU A 176 9.03 -4.08 15.36
N ILE A 177 10.09 -4.88 15.45
CA ILE A 177 9.99 -6.26 15.94
C ILE A 177 9.58 -6.31 17.42
N PRO A 178 10.10 -5.48 18.33
CA PRO A 178 9.63 -5.47 19.73
C PRO A 178 8.14 -5.20 19.90
N LYS A 179 7.50 -4.50 18.96
CA LYS A 179 6.06 -4.23 18.98
C LYS A 179 5.23 -5.48 18.72
N VAL A 180 5.73 -6.40 17.90
CA VAL A 180 4.99 -7.60 17.45
C VAL A 180 5.39 -8.86 18.22
N VAL A 181 6.53 -8.88 18.86
CA VAL A 181 6.97 -10.02 19.69
C VAL A 181 5.92 -10.44 20.74
N PRO A 182 5.27 -9.53 21.49
CA PRO A 182 4.20 -9.88 22.41
C PRO A 182 2.95 -10.46 21.75
N LEU A 183 2.79 -10.27 20.42
CA LEU A 183 1.65 -10.71 19.64
C LEU A 183 1.84 -12.11 19.03
N GLN A 184 2.97 -12.75 19.30
CA GLN A 184 3.22 -14.13 18.88
C GLN A 184 2.31 -15.12 19.60
N PHE A 185 2.00 -16.23 18.94
CA PHE A 185 1.15 -17.29 19.46
C PHE A 185 1.58 -17.78 20.84
N LYS A 186 2.88 -18.07 21.02
CA LYS A 186 3.44 -18.53 22.30
C LYS A 186 3.38 -17.50 23.42
N LYS A 187 3.18 -16.23 23.07
CA LYS A 187 2.98 -15.12 24.03
C LYS A 187 1.51 -14.78 24.28
N GLY A 188 0.58 -15.49 23.63
CA GLY A 188 -0.86 -15.26 23.75
C GLY A 188 -1.49 -14.49 22.59
N GLY A 189 -0.72 -14.07 21.60
CA GLY A 189 -1.19 -13.33 20.43
C GLY A 189 -1.59 -14.23 19.25
N PRO A 190 -1.99 -13.64 18.11
CA PRO A 190 -2.48 -14.37 16.96
C PRO A 190 -1.39 -14.78 15.95
N ILE A 191 -0.16 -14.28 16.06
CA ILE A 191 0.90 -14.53 15.07
C ILE A 191 1.39 -15.98 15.20
N ILE A 192 1.14 -16.78 14.17
CA ILE A 192 1.53 -18.20 14.13
C ILE A 192 2.75 -18.49 13.27
N ALA A 193 3.09 -17.57 12.36
CA ALA A 193 4.24 -17.71 11.48
C ALA A 193 4.76 -16.32 11.06
N VAL A 194 6.04 -16.26 10.72
CA VAL A 194 6.73 -15.05 10.26
C VAL A 194 7.50 -15.37 9.00
N GLN A 195 7.32 -14.58 7.94
CA GLN A 195 8.07 -14.73 6.69
C GLN A 195 9.38 -13.96 6.76
N VAL A 196 10.46 -14.59 6.30
CA VAL A 196 11.78 -13.99 6.15
C VAL A 196 11.89 -13.36 4.77
N GLU A 197 12.03 -12.05 4.69
CA GLU A 197 12.14 -11.30 3.42
C GLU A 197 10.94 -11.58 2.48
N ASN A 198 11.07 -11.33 1.19
CA ASN A 198 10.03 -11.62 0.22
C ASN A 198 10.62 -11.86 -1.18
N GLU A 199 10.32 -13.01 -1.76
CA GLU A 199 10.75 -13.37 -3.13
C GLU A 199 12.24 -13.14 -3.39
N TYR A 200 13.09 -13.41 -2.42
CA TYR A 200 14.51 -13.15 -2.57
C TYR A 200 15.16 -13.99 -3.67
N GLY A 201 14.57 -15.13 -3.99
CA GLY A 201 15.07 -16.01 -5.04
C GLY A 201 15.17 -15.35 -6.42
N SER A 202 14.27 -14.45 -6.75
CA SER A 202 14.28 -13.70 -8.01
C SER A 202 15.29 -12.53 -8.02
N PHE A 203 15.77 -12.11 -6.87
CA PHE A 203 16.79 -11.07 -6.70
C PHE A 203 18.19 -11.66 -6.49
N ALA A 204 18.37 -12.46 -5.45
CA ALA A 204 19.49 -13.36 -5.15
C ALA A 204 20.91 -12.80 -5.44
N LYS A 205 21.18 -11.54 -5.07
CA LYS A 205 22.49 -10.91 -5.28
C LYS A 205 23.53 -11.24 -4.21
N ASP A 206 23.09 -11.70 -3.03
CA ASP A 206 23.96 -11.92 -1.88
C ASP A 206 23.52 -13.17 -1.10
N GLU A 207 24.33 -14.20 -1.11
CA GLU A 207 24.04 -15.48 -0.46
C GLU A 207 23.92 -15.38 1.07
N SER A 208 24.54 -14.39 1.68
CA SER A 208 24.55 -14.19 3.13
C SER A 208 23.34 -13.39 3.64
N TYR A 209 22.60 -12.77 2.73
CA TYR A 209 21.57 -11.81 3.11
C TYR A 209 20.37 -12.44 3.81
N MET A 210 19.85 -13.56 3.30
CA MET A 210 18.70 -14.23 3.91
C MET A 210 19.00 -14.71 5.33
N LEU A 211 20.23 -15.18 5.58
CA LEU A 211 20.67 -15.53 6.93
C LEU A 211 20.69 -14.29 7.84
N PHE A 212 21.21 -13.17 7.34
CA PHE A 212 21.19 -11.91 8.09
C PHE A 212 19.78 -11.51 8.52
N ILE A 213 18.80 -11.58 7.62
CA ILE A 213 17.40 -11.22 7.95
C ILE A 213 16.80 -12.21 8.95
N LYS A 214 17.04 -13.51 8.77
CA LYS A 214 16.59 -14.53 9.73
C LYS A 214 17.13 -14.26 11.12
N GLU A 215 18.43 -14.03 11.24
CA GLU A 215 19.08 -13.73 12.52
C GLU A 215 18.59 -12.41 13.12
N ALA A 216 18.35 -11.40 12.28
CA ALA A 216 17.78 -10.12 12.72
C ALA A 216 16.40 -10.28 13.36
N LEU A 217 15.58 -11.18 12.84
CA LEU A 217 14.26 -11.51 13.41
C LEU A 217 14.42 -12.29 14.73
N GLN A 218 15.19 -13.38 14.70
CA GLN A 218 15.33 -14.27 15.85
C GLN A 218 16.02 -13.61 17.04
N SER A 219 17.05 -12.81 16.80
CA SER A 219 17.77 -12.08 17.86
C SER A 219 16.91 -11.05 18.58
N ARG A 220 15.82 -10.58 17.92
CA ARG A 220 14.85 -9.63 18.50
C ARG A 220 13.65 -10.31 19.15
N GLY A 221 13.61 -11.64 19.16
CA GLY A 221 12.61 -12.40 19.91
C GLY A 221 11.55 -13.11 19.07
N ILE A 222 11.69 -13.15 17.73
CA ILE A 222 10.81 -13.98 16.89
C ILE A 222 11.14 -15.46 17.12
N SER A 223 10.15 -16.21 17.55
CA SER A 223 10.27 -17.64 17.91
C SER A 223 9.21 -18.52 17.25
N GLU A 224 8.29 -17.96 16.49
CA GLU A 224 7.30 -18.73 15.72
C GLU A 224 7.90 -19.32 14.43
N LEU A 225 7.16 -20.19 13.76
CA LEU A 225 7.58 -20.82 12.52
C LEU A 225 8.01 -19.77 11.49
N LEU A 226 9.17 -19.97 10.88
CA LEU A 226 9.66 -19.11 9.81
C LEU A 226 9.32 -19.69 8.43
N LEU A 227 8.94 -18.80 7.51
CA LEU A 227 8.59 -19.11 6.14
C LEU A 227 9.46 -18.31 5.16
N THR A 228 9.67 -18.86 3.98
CA THR A 228 10.09 -18.12 2.78
C THR A 228 9.07 -18.31 1.68
N ALA A 229 8.93 -17.36 0.77
CA ALA A 229 7.99 -17.41 -0.34
C ALA A 229 8.67 -17.00 -1.64
N ASP A 230 8.63 -17.86 -2.64
CA ASP A 230 9.23 -17.65 -3.95
C ASP A 230 8.40 -18.33 -5.05
N ASN A 231 8.63 -17.96 -6.29
CA ASN A 231 8.22 -18.78 -7.42
C ASN A 231 9.01 -20.10 -7.40
N TYR A 232 8.41 -21.15 -7.89
CA TYR A 232 9.05 -22.46 -7.90
C TYR A 232 10.48 -22.45 -8.48
N ASN A 233 10.66 -21.78 -9.62
CA ASN A 233 11.95 -21.73 -10.33
C ASN A 233 13.06 -21.02 -9.56
N THR A 234 12.73 -20.12 -8.64
CA THR A 234 13.68 -19.29 -7.88
C THR A 234 13.78 -19.66 -6.42
N MET A 235 12.96 -20.59 -5.98
CA MET A 235 12.80 -21.00 -4.58
C MET A 235 14.10 -21.42 -3.92
N LYS A 236 14.96 -22.12 -4.63
CA LYS A 236 16.25 -22.59 -4.11
C LYS A 236 17.15 -21.42 -3.68
N SER A 237 17.19 -20.37 -4.49
CA SER A 237 18.02 -19.17 -4.23
C SER A 237 17.44 -18.25 -3.17
N GLY A 238 16.13 -18.34 -2.91
CA GLY A 238 15.42 -17.55 -1.91
C GLY A 238 15.25 -18.22 -0.56
N SER A 239 15.69 -19.47 -0.41
CA SER A 239 15.53 -20.22 0.83
C SER A 239 16.62 -19.92 1.86
N VAL A 240 16.33 -20.18 3.11
CA VAL A 240 17.28 -20.11 4.23
C VAL A 240 17.05 -21.31 5.15
N ALA A 241 18.12 -21.87 5.69
CA ALA A 241 18.03 -23.00 6.61
C ALA A 241 17.19 -22.64 7.85
N GLY A 242 16.28 -23.55 8.23
CA GLY A 242 15.37 -23.35 9.37
C GLY A 242 14.08 -22.63 9.05
N ALA A 243 13.86 -22.25 7.81
CA ALA A 243 12.58 -21.72 7.32
C ALA A 243 11.92 -22.70 6.36
N ILE A 244 10.60 -22.81 6.41
CA ILE A 244 9.79 -23.62 5.51
C ILE A 244 9.61 -22.86 4.20
N ARG A 245 9.88 -23.53 3.09
CA ARG A 245 9.64 -22.97 1.75
C ARG A 245 8.15 -23.02 1.43
N SER A 246 7.63 -21.93 0.94
CA SER A 246 6.28 -21.83 0.38
C SER A 246 6.35 -21.32 -1.05
N VAL A 247 5.30 -21.58 -1.83
CA VAL A 247 5.29 -21.27 -3.26
C VAL A 247 4.29 -20.15 -3.58
N LYS A 248 4.64 -19.34 -4.57
CA LYS A 248 3.77 -18.35 -5.18
C LYS A 248 3.36 -18.85 -6.56
N LEU A 249 2.07 -18.80 -6.88
CA LEU A 249 1.60 -19.27 -8.18
C LEU A 249 0.29 -18.61 -8.59
N GLN A 250 0.07 -18.56 -9.90
CA GLN A 250 -1.17 -18.17 -10.54
C GLN A 250 -1.95 -19.37 -11.04
N LYS A 251 -1.24 -20.36 -11.59
CA LYS A 251 -1.80 -21.61 -12.08
C LYS A 251 -1.12 -22.78 -11.39
N LEU A 252 -1.92 -23.80 -11.07
CA LEU A 252 -1.41 -25.00 -10.42
C LEU A 252 -0.71 -25.90 -11.45
N ASN A 253 0.57 -26.18 -11.23
CA ASN A 253 1.37 -27.10 -12.01
C ASN A 253 1.74 -28.31 -11.14
N GLN A 254 1.25 -29.49 -11.50
CA GLN A 254 1.46 -30.73 -10.74
C GLN A 254 2.93 -31.11 -10.63
N LYS A 255 3.71 -30.87 -11.69
CA LYS A 255 5.15 -31.15 -11.66
C LYS A 255 5.85 -30.30 -10.61
N ASP A 256 5.57 -29.00 -10.58
CA ASP A 256 6.17 -28.07 -9.60
C ASP A 256 5.86 -28.49 -8.16
N ILE A 257 4.64 -28.97 -7.91
CA ILE A 257 4.23 -29.46 -6.59
C ILE A 257 4.95 -30.75 -6.22
N GLN A 258 5.08 -31.69 -7.15
CA GLN A 258 5.82 -32.93 -6.94
C GLN A 258 7.30 -32.66 -6.64
N ASP A 259 7.91 -31.75 -7.40
CA ASP A 259 9.30 -31.35 -7.23
C ASP A 259 9.51 -30.63 -5.88
N LEU A 260 8.56 -29.80 -5.47
CA LEU A 260 8.59 -29.16 -4.14
C LEU A 260 8.53 -30.20 -3.02
N ASN A 261 7.63 -31.19 -3.13
CA ASN A 261 7.52 -32.27 -2.17
C ASN A 261 8.81 -33.14 -2.09
N ALA A 262 9.49 -33.30 -3.21
CA ALA A 262 10.80 -33.98 -3.24
C ALA A 262 11.91 -33.17 -2.56
N ILE A 263 11.91 -31.85 -2.71
CA ILE A 263 12.89 -30.94 -2.07
C ILE A 263 12.65 -30.83 -0.57
N GLN A 264 11.39 -30.88 -0.15
CA GLN A 264 10.95 -30.66 1.24
C GLN A 264 10.05 -31.82 1.70
N PRO A 265 10.61 -33.05 1.84
CA PRO A 265 9.83 -34.23 2.21
C PRO A 265 9.29 -34.12 3.65
N ASN A 266 8.15 -34.75 3.90
CA ASN A 266 7.47 -34.73 5.21
C ASN A 266 7.14 -33.34 5.74
N SER A 267 6.93 -32.39 4.83
CA SER A 267 6.47 -31.02 5.14
C SER A 267 5.16 -30.75 4.45
N PRO A 268 4.27 -29.96 5.06
CA PRO A 268 3.05 -29.53 4.37
C PRO A 268 3.41 -28.55 3.26
N THR A 269 2.63 -28.58 2.18
CA THR A 269 2.75 -27.60 1.11
C THR A 269 1.84 -26.42 1.41
N LEU A 270 2.42 -25.22 1.39
CA LEU A 270 1.70 -23.96 1.49
C LEU A 270 1.87 -23.17 0.19
N VAL A 271 0.75 -22.86 -0.45
CA VAL A 271 0.70 -21.85 -1.50
C VAL A 271 0.51 -20.51 -0.82
N MET A 272 1.63 -19.81 -0.59
CA MET A 272 1.66 -18.59 0.22
C MET A 272 0.98 -17.42 -0.48
N ASP A 273 1.14 -17.31 -1.79
CA ASP A 273 0.44 -16.31 -2.58
C ASP A 273 -0.18 -16.97 -3.80
N TYR A 274 -1.46 -17.26 -3.71
CA TYR A 274 -2.28 -17.61 -4.85
C TYR A 274 -2.98 -16.34 -5.34
N TRP A 275 -2.70 -15.93 -6.57
CA TRP A 275 -3.20 -14.68 -7.15
C TRP A 275 -4.66 -14.79 -7.57
N THR A 276 -5.54 -14.09 -6.84
CA THR A 276 -6.99 -14.10 -7.09
C THR A 276 -7.41 -13.24 -8.27
N GLY A 277 -6.55 -12.37 -8.71
CA GLY A 277 -6.70 -11.43 -9.81
C GLY A 277 -5.35 -10.84 -10.18
N TRP A 278 -5.34 -9.57 -10.58
CA TRP A 278 -4.13 -8.87 -10.96
C TRP A 278 -4.26 -7.34 -10.75
N TYR A 279 -3.14 -6.66 -10.75
CA TYR A 279 -3.05 -5.20 -10.71
C TYR A 279 -3.13 -4.59 -12.11
N ASP A 280 -3.40 -3.29 -12.17
CA ASP A 280 -3.48 -2.52 -13.40
C ASP A 280 -2.36 -1.48 -13.51
N VAL A 281 -1.98 -1.16 -14.74
CA VAL A 281 -1.03 -0.09 -15.07
C VAL A 281 -1.68 0.94 -15.98
N TRP A 282 -1.23 2.19 -15.91
CA TRP A 282 -1.71 3.25 -16.79
C TRP A 282 -1.42 2.92 -18.26
N GLY A 283 -2.44 3.11 -19.11
CA GLY A 283 -2.36 2.87 -20.55
C GLY A 283 -2.67 1.45 -20.99
N ASP A 284 -3.00 0.55 -20.08
CA ASP A 284 -3.43 -0.83 -20.35
C ASP A 284 -4.91 -1.00 -20.06
N LEU A 285 -5.41 -2.24 -20.11
CA LEU A 285 -6.78 -2.61 -19.78
C LEU A 285 -6.88 -3.03 -18.30
N HIS A 286 -8.09 -3.05 -17.78
CA HIS A 286 -8.38 -3.56 -16.45
C HIS A 286 -8.32 -5.10 -16.47
N HIS A 287 -7.46 -5.69 -15.63
CA HIS A 287 -7.26 -7.14 -15.57
C HIS A 287 -8.30 -7.80 -14.68
N VAL A 288 -8.92 -8.87 -15.21
CA VAL A 288 -9.89 -9.71 -14.48
C VAL A 288 -9.55 -11.18 -14.65
N LEU A 289 -9.87 -11.98 -13.64
CA LEU A 289 -9.79 -13.42 -13.67
C LEU A 289 -11.21 -14.00 -13.51
N PRO A 290 -11.66 -14.90 -14.40
CA PRO A 290 -12.99 -15.52 -14.24
C PRO A 290 -13.14 -16.16 -12.87
N PRO A 291 -14.26 -15.94 -12.16
CA PRO A 291 -14.48 -16.48 -10.83
C PRO A 291 -14.41 -18.02 -10.76
N GLU A 292 -14.91 -18.70 -11.78
CA GLU A 292 -14.90 -20.15 -11.87
C GLU A 292 -13.49 -20.73 -11.99
N ASP A 293 -12.61 -20.07 -12.73
CA ASP A 293 -11.20 -20.47 -12.89
C ASP A 293 -10.45 -20.35 -11.57
N MET A 294 -10.66 -19.23 -10.88
CA MET A 294 -10.07 -19.00 -9.57
C MET A 294 -10.53 -20.05 -8.55
N VAL A 295 -11.83 -20.25 -8.40
CA VAL A 295 -12.36 -21.20 -7.39
C VAL A 295 -11.99 -22.63 -7.72
N SER A 296 -11.92 -22.98 -9.01
CA SER A 296 -11.48 -24.32 -9.45
C SER A 296 -10.05 -24.63 -9.03
N THR A 297 -9.15 -23.65 -9.17
CA THR A 297 -7.75 -23.80 -8.74
C THR A 297 -7.63 -23.92 -7.22
N VAL A 298 -8.34 -23.08 -6.48
CA VAL A 298 -8.34 -23.14 -5.00
C VAL A 298 -8.91 -24.47 -4.52
N ARG A 299 -9.99 -24.97 -5.15
CA ARG A 299 -10.57 -26.28 -4.86
C ARG A 299 -9.54 -27.40 -5.04
N GLU A 300 -8.79 -27.38 -6.12
CA GLU A 300 -7.78 -28.40 -6.40
C GLU A 300 -6.62 -28.35 -5.38
N ILE A 301 -6.16 -27.15 -5.02
CA ILE A 301 -5.15 -26.96 -3.97
C ILE A 301 -5.62 -27.62 -2.66
N LEU A 302 -6.85 -27.35 -2.25
CA LEU A 302 -7.41 -27.91 -1.01
C LEU A 302 -7.63 -29.42 -1.10
N ARG A 303 -8.07 -29.93 -2.25
CA ARG A 303 -8.26 -31.40 -2.48
C ARG A 303 -6.96 -32.18 -2.37
N GLN A 304 -5.85 -31.58 -2.76
CA GLN A 304 -4.52 -32.17 -2.62
C GLN A 304 -3.96 -32.09 -1.20
N GLY A 305 -4.72 -31.57 -0.25
CA GLY A 305 -4.30 -31.48 1.15
C GLY A 305 -3.39 -30.28 1.45
N MET A 306 -3.20 -29.39 0.50
CA MET A 306 -2.35 -28.19 0.67
C MET A 306 -3.07 -27.09 1.42
N SER A 307 -2.29 -26.20 2.02
CA SER A 307 -2.73 -24.93 2.56
C SER A 307 -2.63 -23.82 1.52
N VAL A 308 -3.45 -22.79 1.63
CA VAL A 308 -3.50 -21.68 0.68
C VAL A 308 -3.67 -20.35 1.38
N ASN A 309 -3.00 -19.32 0.87
CA ASN A 309 -3.25 -17.92 1.20
C ASN A 309 -3.63 -17.17 -0.07
N LEU A 310 -4.77 -16.50 -0.04
CA LEU A 310 -5.29 -15.74 -1.18
C LEU A 310 -4.62 -14.36 -1.26
N TYR A 311 -3.92 -14.09 -2.32
CA TYR A 311 -3.36 -12.77 -2.61
C TYR A 311 -4.09 -12.14 -3.80
N MET A 312 -4.93 -11.18 -3.67
CA MET A 312 -5.49 -10.55 -2.47
C MET A 312 -6.86 -11.16 -2.15
N PHE A 313 -7.22 -11.18 -0.89
CA PHE A 313 -8.62 -11.35 -0.49
C PHE A 313 -9.40 -10.04 -0.64
N HIS A 314 -8.79 -8.94 -0.25
CA HIS A 314 -9.23 -7.58 -0.47
C HIS A 314 -7.99 -6.70 -0.71
N GLY A 315 -7.94 -6.06 -1.86
CA GLY A 315 -6.78 -5.26 -2.25
C GLY A 315 -6.77 -3.87 -1.61
N GLY A 316 -7.89 -3.18 -1.65
CA GLY A 316 -8.01 -1.80 -1.19
C GLY A 316 -7.51 -0.78 -2.20
N SER A 317 -6.91 0.30 -1.71
CA SER A 317 -6.46 1.43 -2.51
C SER A 317 -5.03 1.85 -2.14
N SER A 318 -4.21 2.09 -3.15
CA SER A 318 -2.90 2.71 -2.98
C SER A 318 -3.07 4.22 -2.96
N PHE A 319 -3.49 4.77 -1.80
CA PHE A 319 -3.72 6.20 -1.64
C PHE A 319 -2.44 7.01 -1.85
N GLY A 320 -2.60 8.22 -2.34
CA GLY A 320 -1.50 9.14 -2.56
C GLY A 320 -0.54 8.66 -3.66
N PHE A 321 0.74 8.64 -3.34
CA PHE A 321 1.81 8.22 -4.24
C PHE A 321 2.38 6.83 -3.90
N MET A 322 1.59 6.01 -3.25
CA MET A 322 2.00 4.70 -2.75
C MET A 322 2.33 3.71 -3.87
N SER A 323 1.68 3.83 -5.03
CA SER A 323 1.84 2.92 -6.15
C SER A 323 3.25 2.94 -6.73
N GLY A 324 3.81 1.76 -6.97
CA GLY A 324 5.06 1.57 -7.69
C GLY A 324 4.89 1.48 -9.20
N ALA A 325 5.84 0.79 -9.83
CA ALA A 325 5.87 0.58 -11.27
C ALA A 325 6.45 -0.79 -11.64
N LEU A 326 6.31 -1.16 -12.90
CA LEU A 326 6.93 -2.31 -13.53
C LEU A 326 8.09 -1.87 -14.43
N ALA A 327 9.13 -2.71 -14.55
CA ALA A 327 10.21 -2.49 -15.50
C ALA A 327 10.08 -3.32 -16.79
N ASP A 328 9.42 -4.46 -16.73
CA ASP A 328 9.36 -5.44 -17.81
C ASP A 328 7.92 -5.61 -18.33
N PRO A 329 7.68 -5.65 -19.64
CA PRO A 329 8.64 -5.50 -20.75
C PRO A 329 9.17 -4.06 -20.95
N SER A 330 8.48 -3.07 -20.39
CA SER A 330 8.88 -1.67 -20.37
C SER A 330 8.36 -0.99 -19.11
N TYR A 331 8.90 0.18 -18.76
CA TYR A 331 8.44 0.93 -17.61
C TYR A 331 6.94 1.24 -17.72
N SER A 332 6.17 0.81 -16.72
CA SER A 332 4.74 1.04 -16.61
C SER A 332 4.36 1.36 -15.17
N ALA A 333 3.75 2.52 -14.95
CA ALA A 333 3.32 2.94 -13.62
C ALA A 333 1.98 2.31 -13.26
N LEU A 334 1.87 1.84 -12.00
CA LEU A 334 0.62 1.26 -11.47
C LEU A 334 -0.41 2.35 -11.17
N VAL A 335 -1.69 2.00 -11.35
CA VAL A 335 -2.81 2.85 -10.99
C VAL A 335 -3.05 2.86 -9.47
N PRO A 336 -3.74 3.88 -8.92
CA PRO A 336 -4.06 3.93 -7.48
C PRO A 336 -4.97 2.82 -7.00
N SER A 337 -5.93 2.37 -7.79
CA SER A 337 -6.82 1.27 -7.39
C SER A 337 -6.04 -0.02 -7.23
N TYR A 338 -6.17 -0.63 -6.07
CA TYR A 338 -5.66 -1.97 -5.81
C TYR A 338 -6.82 -2.96 -5.64
N ASP A 339 -7.89 -2.74 -6.41
CA ASP A 339 -9.06 -3.63 -6.45
C ASP A 339 -8.66 -5.09 -6.66
N TYR A 340 -7.66 -5.30 -7.52
CA TYR A 340 -7.02 -6.60 -7.80
C TYR A 340 -7.99 -7.62 -8.40
N ASP A 341 -9.22 -7.23 -8.71
CA ASP A 341 -10.31 -8.15 -9.03
C ASP A 341 -10.51 -9.21 -7.93
N ALA A 342 -10.30 -8.79 -6.69
CA ALA A 342 -10.29 -9.64 -5.50
C ALA A 342 -11.71 -10.09 -5.10
N PRO A 343 -11.85 -11.10 -4.23
CA PRO A 343 -13.14 -11.54 -3.70
C PRO A 343 -13.97 -10.43 -3.03
N VAL A 344 -13.32 -9.50 -2.36
CA VAL A 344 -13.94 -8.27 -1.85
C VAL A 344 -13.40 -7.10 -2.64
N SER A 345 -14.29 -6.31 -3.25
CA SER A 345 -13.93 -5.17 -4.11
C SER A 345 -13.27 -4.06 -3.32
N GLU A 346 -12.67 -3.08 -4.03
CA GLU A 346 -12.02 -1.91 -3.41
C GLU A 346 -12.92 -1.19 -2.40
N ALA A 347 -14.22 -1.04 -2.71
CA ALA A 347 -15.20 -0.42 -1.82
C ALA A 347 -15.79 -1.38 -0.78
N GLY A 348 -15.34 -2.61 -0.71
CA GLY A 348 -15.80 -3.59 0.28
C GLY A 348 -17.01 -4.42 -0.12
N GLU A 349 -17.39 -4.42 -1.40
CA GLU A 349 -18.52 -5.22 -1.88
C GLU A 349 -18.16 -6.70 -2.05
N TYR A 350 -19.16 -7.57 -1.87
CA TYR A 350 -19.05 -8.97 -2.19
C TYR A 350 -19.11 -9.20 -3.70
N THR A 351 -18.11 -9.89 -4.24
CA THR A 351 -18.08 -10.28 -5.65
C THR A 351 -18.52 -11.74 -5.83
N PRO A 352 -18.77 -12.20 -7.06
CA PRO A 352 -19.00 -13.63 -7.31
C PRO A 352 -17.90 -14.53 -6.77
N LYS A 353 -16.63 -14.09 -6.80
CA LYS A 353 -15.50 -14.80 -6.21
C LYS A 353 -15.67 -15.04 -4.71
N TYR A 354 -16.17 -14.05 -3.98
CA TYR A 354 -16.42 -14.17 -2.55
C TYR A 354 -17.43 -15.29 -2.25
N HIS A 355 -18.54 -15.28 -2.93
CA HIS A 355 -19.61 -16.27 -2.73
C HIS A 355 -19.14 -17.68 -3.06
N LEU A 356 -18.44 -17.86 -4.17
CA LEU A 356 -17.89 -19.15 -4.57
C LEU A 356 -16.85 -19.67 -3.57
N LEU A 357 -15.99 -18.81 -3.06
CA LEU A 357 -14.99 -19.18 -2.04
C LEU A 357 -15.67 -19.54 -0.71
N ARG A 358 -16.67 -18.77 -0.29
CA ARG A 358 -17.42 -19.07 0.94
C ARG A 358 -18.08 -20.45 0.86
N ASP A 359 -18.72 -20.76 -0.25
CA ASP A 359 -19.32 -22.09 -0.48
C ASP A 359 -18.26 -23.19 -0.48
N LEU A 360 -17.13 -22.97 -1.13
CA LEU A 360 -16.01 -23.92 -1.16
C LEU A 360 -15.44 -24.16 0.25
N PHE A 361 -15.15 -23.12 1.00
CA PHE A 361 -14.55 -23.25 2.33
C PHE A 361 -15.51 -23.88 3.33
N PHE A 362 -16.82 -23.67 3.17
CA PHE A 362 -17.82 -24.37 3.96
C PHE A 362 -17.75 -25.89 3.78
N GLN A 363 -17.47 -26.36 2.58
CA GLN A 363 -17.33 -27.81 2.29
C GLN A 363 -16.08 -28.41 2.96
N PHE A 364 -15.02 -27.64 3.16
CA PHE A 364 -13.76 -28.09 3.78
C PHE A 364 -13.72 -27.90 5.29
N ASN A 365 -14.53 -27.02 5.85
CA ASN A 365 -14.66 -26.79 7.30
C ASN A 365 -15.80 -27.64 7.88
N ARG A 366 -15.53 -28.88 8.14
CA ARG A 366 -16.54 -29.88 8.61
C ARG A 366 -17.14 -29.44 9.96
N GLY A 367 -18.33 -28.87 9.93
CA GLY A 367 -19.17 -28.67 11.12
C GLY A 367 -19.04 -27.35 11.82
N ASP A 368 -18.17 -26.44 11.38
CA ASP A 368 -18.14 -25.09 11.91
C ASP A 368 -19.21 -24.23 11.23
N SER A 369 -20.02 -23.56 12.05
CA SER A 369 -20.94 -22.54 11.53
C SER A 369 -20.15 -21.30 11.15
N PHE A 370 -20.31 -20.83 9.91
CA PHE A 370 -19.76 -19.55 9.51
C PHE A 370 -20.54 -18.41 10.15
N SER A 371 -19.84 -17.34 10.48
CA SER A 371 -20.48 -16.10 10.92
C SER A 371 -21.31 -15.47 9.80
N ASP A 372 -22.31 -14.69 10.18
CA ASP A 372 -23.10 -13.95 9.22
C ASP A 372 -22.24 -12.96 8.43
N MET A 373 -22.61 -12.74 7.17
CA MET A 373 -21.95 -11.75 6.32
C MET A 373 -22.31 -10.34 6.78
N PRO A 374 -21.34 -9.48 7.08
CA PRO A 374 -21.61 -8.08 7.40
C PRO A 374 -22.41 -7.36 6.32
N ALA A 375 -23.24 -6.41 6.73
CA ALA A 375 -23.96 -5.54 5.81
C ALA A 375 -22.99 -4.64 5.01
N LEU A 376 -23.38 -4.29 3.79
CA LEU A 376 -22.61 -3.38 2.94
C LEU A 376 -22.77 -1.94 3.40
N HIS A 377 -21.72 -1.13 3.22
CA HIS A 377 -21.80 0.31 3.39
C HIS A 377 -22.54 0.97 2.23
N PHE A 378 -23.24 2.07 2.54
CA PHE A 378 -23.87 2.88 1.51
C PHE A 378 -22.82 3.63 0.69
N ARG A 379 -23.13 3.82 -0.59
CA ARG A 379 -22.40 4.68 -1.52
C ARG A 379 -23.35 5.73 -2.06
N GLU A 380 -22.82 6.91 -2.31
CA GLU A 380 -23.60 8.05 -2.72
C GLU A 380 -22.94 8.77 -3.91
N ALA A 381 -23.77 9.12 -4.89
CA ALA A 381 -23.39 10.04 -5.95
C ALA A 381 -23.69 11.47 -5.45
N TYR A 382 -22.68 12.11 -4.85
CA TYR A 382 -22.82 13.50 -4.40
C TYR A 382 -22.95 14.46 -5.56
N GLU A 383 -23.53 15.63 -5.31
CA GLU A 383 -23.56 16.71 -6.28
C GLU A 383 -22.12 17.10 -6.71
N PRO A 384 -21.91 17.40 -8.00
CA PRO A 384 -20.59 17.77 -8.48
C PRO A 384 -20.01 18.98 -7.75
N ALA A 385 -18.71 18.94 -7.48
CA ALA A 385 -17.96 20.08 -6.97
C ALA A 385 -17.56 20.99 -8.14
N ILE A 386 -18.02 22.24 -8.11
CA ILE A 386 -17.63 23.24 -9.10
C ILE A 386 -16.36 23.95 -8.58
N MET A 387 -15.32 23.98 -9.40
CA MET A 387 -14.10 24.71 -9.07
C MET A 387 -14.37 26.21 -9.18
N PHE A 388 -13.97 26.97 -8.17
CA PHE A 388 -14.22 28.41 -8.12
C PHE A 388 -12.98 29.23 -7.85
N GLN A 389 -11.87 28.60 -7.44
CA GLN A 389 -10.57 29.26 -7.22
C GLN A 389 -9.45 28.54 -7.97
N HIS A 390 -8.44 29.30 -8.33
CA HIS A 390 -7.26 28.85 -9.07
C HIS A 390 -5.98 29.43 -8.46
N LEU A 391 -4.94 28.61 -8.42
CA LEU A 391 -3.59 28.98 -8.06
C LEU A 391 -2.63 28.38 -9.07
N SER A 392 -1.85 29.22 -9.78
CA SER A 392 -0.86 28.71 -10.74
C SER A 392 0.24 27.93 -10.02
N LEU A 393 0.85 26.97 -10.71
CA LEU A 393 2.06 26.30 -10.21
C LEU A 393 3.12 27.34 -9.78
N TRP A 394 3.31 28.38 -10.60
CA TRP A 394 4.34 29.38 -10.41
C TRP A 394 4.13 30.17 -9.12
N ASP A 395 2.88 30.50 -8.78
CA ASP A 395 2.53 31.17 -7.53
C ASP A 395 2.63 30.24 -6.31
N ALA A 396 2.53 28.94 -6.52
CA ALA A 396 2.67 27.94 -5.46
C ALA A 396 4.14 27.66 -5.06
N LEU A 397 5.09 28.01 -5.92
CA LEU A 397 6.51 27.68 -5.70
C LEU A 397 7.10 28.29 -4.44
N SER A 398 6.62 29.47 -4.01
CA SER A 398 7.08 30.13 -2.78
C SER A 398 6.68 29.39 -1.49
N PHE A 399 5.77 28.40 -1.58
CA PHE A 399 5.31 27.59 -0.45
C PHE A 399 6.05 26.24 -0.35
N THR A 400 6.98 25.97 -1.29
CA THR A 400 7.87 24.82 -1.22
C THR A 400 9.05 25.08 -0.31
N GLU A 401 9.69 24.01 0.18
CA GLU A 401 10.99 24.11 0.85
C GLU A 401 12.07 24.39 -0.22
N GLY A 402 12.84 25.44 -0.04
CA GLY A 402 13.83 25.91 -1.01
C GLY A 402 13.42 27.26 -1.62
N PRO A 403 13.85 27.60 -2.88
CA PRO A 403 14.51 26.74 -3.88
C PRO A 403 15.96 26.42 -3.57
N PHE A 404 16.48 25.40 -4.28
CA PHE A 404 17.86 24.95 -4.18
C PHE A 404 18.60 25.25 -5.48
N LYS A 405 19.83 25.74 -5.36
CA LYS A 405 20.69 25.99 -6.52
C LYS A 405 21.75 24.90 -6.66
N SER A 406 21.95 24.45 -7.88
CA SER A 406 22.97 23.45 -8.19
C SER A 406 23.56 23.70 -9.57
N PRO A 407 24.89 23.58 -9.74
CA PRO A 407 25.51 23.68 -11.06
C PRO A 407 25.10 22.55 -12.01
N LYS A 408 24.70 21.38 -11.46
CA LYS A 408 24.24 20.19 -12.20
C LYS A 408 22.86 19.76 -11.74
N PRO A 409 22.13 18.97 -12.56
CA PRO A 409 20.90 18.36 -12.10
C PRO A 409 21.15 17.46 -10.89
N ILE A 410 20.23 17.51 -9.93
CA ILE A 410 20.22 16.66 -8.73
C ILE A 410 18.93 15.87 -8.76
N SER A 411 19.00 14.53 -8.57
CA SER A 411 17.83 13.69 -8.42
C SER A 411 17.03 14.09 -7.17
N MET A 412 15.73 13.79 -7.15
CA MET A 412 14.87 14.22 -6.03
C MET A 412 15.31 13.62 -4.68
N GLU A 413 15.85 12.40 -4.67
CA GLU A 413 16.34 11.73 -3.46
C GLU A 413 17.55 12.44 -2.84
N ASN A 414 18.32 13.14 -3.65
CA ASN A 414 19.53 13.84 -3.22
C ASN A 414 19.32 15.32 -2.87
N LEU A 415 18.09 15.83 -3.01
CA LEU A 415 17.77 17.19 -2.58
C LEU A 415 17.90 17.33 -1.06
N PRO A 416 18.36 18.50 -0.55
CA PRO A 416 18.52 18.73 0.89
C PRO A 416 17.22 19.04 1.63
N VAL A 417 16.09 18.56 1.14
CA VAL A 417 14.75 18.75 1.71
C VAL A 417 14.45 17.69 2.77
N ASN A 418 13.39 17.89 3.56
CA ASN A 418 12.86 16.93 4.52
C ASN A 418 13.94 16.47 5.51
N ASN A 419 14.61 17.42 6.17
CA ASN A 419 15.71 17.14 7.10
C ASN A 419 16.85 16.33 6.46
N LYS A 420 17.19 16.63 5.23
CA LYS A 420 18.22 15.94 4.42
C LYS A 420 17.90 14.48 4.11
N ASN A 421 16.62 14.12 4.10
CA ASN A 421 16.15 12.79 3.65
C ASN A 421 15.81 12.73 2.16
N GLY A 422 15.76 13.90 1.50
CA GLY A 422 15.41 14.02 0.09
C GLY A 422 13.90 14.07 -0.13
N GLN A 423 13.53 14.18 -1.39
CA GLN A 423 12.15 14.11 -1.84
C GLN A 423 11.82 12.68 -2.26
N SER A 424 10.75 12.10 -1.70
CA SER A 424 10.36 10.72 -2.01
C SER A 424 9.41 10.63 -3.19
N TYR A 425 8.49 11.58 -3.34
CA TYR A 425 7.36 11.49 -4.27
C TYR A 425 7.08 12.82 -4.96
N GLY A 426 6.16 12.79 -5.92
CA GLY A 426 5.58 13.96 -6.53
C GLY A 426 6.36 14.50 -7.71
N TYR A 427 6.48 15.81 -7.76
CA TYR A 427 7.10 16.56 -8.86
C TYR A 427 8.33 17.31 -8.39
N THR A 428 9.29 17.48 -9.30
CA THR A 428 10.44 18.35 -9.09
C THR A 428 10.57 19.30 -10.28
N LEU A 429 10.61 20.60 -10.01
CA LEU A 429 10.78 21.61 -11.05
C LEU A 429 12.24 22.02 -11.14
N TYR A 430 12.82 21.90 -12.33
CA TYR A 430 14.18 22.31 -12.65
C TYR A 430 14.14 23.50 -13.60
N GLU A 431 14.74 24.63 -13.19
CA GLU A 431 14.80 25.83 -14.02
C GLU A 431 16.24 26.21 -14.31
N THR A 432 16.53 26.62 -15.54
CA THR A 432 17.82 27.16 -15.96
C THR A 432 17.61 28.26 -17.01
N THR A 433 18.64 29.10 -17.19
CA THR A 433 18.61 30.13 -18.21
C THR A 433 19.27 29.65 -19.49
N ILE A 434 18.60 29.87 -20.62
CA ILE A 434 19.16 29.64 -21.96
C ILE A 434 19.21 30.92 -22.76
N THR A 435 20.13 30.97 -23.74
CA THR A 435 20.34 32.16 -24.62
C THR A 435 20.17 31.82 -26.10
N SER A 436 19.98 30.57 -26.42
CA SER A 436 19.75 30.06 -27.78
C SER A 436 18.70 28.95 -27.79
N GLY A 437 17.98 28.83 -28.88
CA GLY A 437 17.14 27.67 -29.16
C GLY A 437 17.97 26.53 -29.77
N GLY A 438 17.28 25.46 -30.14
CA GLY A 438 17.89 24.31 -30.78
C GLY A 438 17.30 22.99 -30.31
N LEU A 439 18.06 21.91 -30.46
CA LEU A 439 17.65 20.56 -30.07
C LEU A 439 17.94 20.32 -28.58
N LEU A 440 16.87 20.10 -27.83
CA LEU A 440 16.93 19.70 -26.44
C LEU A 440 16.83 18.18 -26.35
N GLU A 441 17.81 17.54 -25.71
CA GLU A 441 17.91 16.09 -25.59
C GLU A 441 17.97 15.68 -24.13
N SER A 442 17.09 14.77 -23.74
CA SER A 442 17.01 14.27 -22.36
C SER A 442 17.89 13.02 -22.13
N GLY A 443 18.30 12.32 -23.19
CA GLY A 443 18.87 10.99 -23.03
C GLY A 443 17.90 10.10 -22.23
N ASP A 444 18.42 9.23 -21.39
CA ASP A 444 17.64 8.45 -20.44
C ASP A 444 17.66 9.08 -19.02
N ASN A 445 17.69 10.40 -18.95
CA ASN A 445 17.92 11.13 -17.70
C ASN A 445 16.66 11.80 -17.11
N VAL A 446 15.52 11.71 -17.79
CA VAL A 446 14.22 12.16 -17.26
C VAL A 446 13.49 10.96 -16.66
N ARG A 447 13.25 11.02 -15.33
CA ARG A 447 12.59 9.95 -14.58
C ARG A 447 11.38 10.52 -13.84
N ASP A 448 10.15 10.38 -14.39
CA ASP A 448 9.79 9.48 -15.53
C ASP A 448 9.26 10.29 -16.72
N ARG A 449 8.73 11.47 -16.46
CA ARG A 449 8.03 12.33 -17.40
C ARG A 449 8.35 13.79 -17.09
N ALA A 450 8.51 14.65 -18.06
CA ALA A 450 8.74 16.07 -17.84
C ALA A 450 7.93 16.94 -18.78
N LEU A 451 7.15 17.86 -18.23
CA LEU A 451 6.59 18.98 -18.97
C LEU A 451 7.68 20.04 -19.12
N VAL A 452 7.85 20.56 -20.34
CA VAL A 452 8.88 21.55 -20.67
C VAL A 452 8.23 22.89 -20.98
N PHE A 453 8.75 23.97 -20.35
CA PHE A 453 8.25 25.33 -20.49
C PHE A 453 9.39 26.28 -20.89
N LEU A 454 9.07 27.21 -21.75
CA LEU A 454 9.91 28.36 -22.06
C LEU A 454 9.21 29.62 -21.58
N ASP A 455 9.82 30.33 -20.63
CA ASP A 455 9.19 31.46 -19.94
C ASP A 455 7.76 31.18 -19.47
N ARG A 456 7.58 30.03 -18.84
CA ARG A 456 6.30 29.51 -18.31
C ARG A 456 5.26 29.14 -19.36
N SER A 457 5.61 29.13 -20.65
CA SER A 457 4.76 28.64 -21.74
C SER A 457 5.14 27.21 -22.10
N TYR A 458 4.15 26.32 -22.12
CA TYR A 458 4.34 24.92 -22.46
C TYR A 458 4.84 24.75 -23.89
N ILE A 459 5.94 24.02 -24.09
CA ILE A 459 6.52 23.76 -25.41
C ILE A 459 6.65 22.29 -25.77
N GLY A 460 6.47 21.37 -24.83
CA GLY A 460 6.54 19.94 -25.11
C GLY A 460 6.70 19.06 -23.87
N LEU A 461 6.85 17.78 -24.14
CA LEU A 461 6.85 16.74 -23.13
C LEU A 461 7.97 15.72 -23.40
N PHE A 462 8.80 15.45 -22.40
CA PHE A 462 9.68 14.29 -22.39
C PHE A 462 8.99 13.10 -21.73
N LYS A 463 9.13 11.94 -22.35
CA LYS A 463 8.78 10.63 -21.81
C LYS A 463 10.00 9.73 -21.91
N ARG A 464 9.96 8.55 -21.31
CA ARG A 464 11.05 7.56 -21.45
C ARG A 464 11.31 7.11 -22.89
N GLN A 465 10.35 7.33 -23.80
CA GLN A 465 10.45 6.97 -25.22
C GLN A 465 10.54 8.18 -26.15
N SER A 466 10.36 9.39 -25.64
CA SER A 466 10.44 10.64 -26.40
C SER A 466 11.53 11.52 -25.80
N LEU A 467 12.72 11.45 -26.40
CA LEU A 467 13.97 11.93 -25.81
C LEU A 467 14.44 13.26 -26.40
N GLU A 468 13.75 13.80 -27.40
CA GLU A 468 14.14 15.00 -28.12
C GLU A 468 12.99 16.00 -28.20
N LEU A 469 13.33 17.27 -28.13
CA LEU A 469 12.40 18.39 -28.27
C LEU A 469 13.11 19.58 -28.92
N VAL A 470 12.45 20.19 -29.91
CA VAL A 470 12.97 21.40 -30.55
C VAL A 470 12.51 22.63 -29.77
N VAL A 471 13.46 23.41 -29.26
CA VAL A 471 13.21 24.71 -28.65
C VAL A 471 13.36 25.78 -29.73
N SER A 472 12.30 26.59 -29.92
CA SER A 472 12.31 27.67 -30.88
C SER A 472 13.47 28.64 -30.64
N ASP A 473 13.92 29.31 -31.70
CA ASP A 473 14.99 30.26 -31.60
C ASP A 473 14.66 31.39 -30.61
N VAL A 474 15.57 31.65 -29.69
CA VAL A 474 15.36 32.59 -28.60
C VAL A 474 16.30 33.78 -28.77
N LYS A 475 15.77 34.98 -28.49
CA LYS A 475 16.56 36.22 -28.41
C LYS A 475 16.70 36.62 -26.93
N GLY A 476 17.93 36.78 -26.49
CA GLY A 476 18.21 37.15 -25.12
C GLY A 476 18.12 36.01 -24.11
N ARG A 477 18.07 36.32 -22.84
CA ARG A 477 18.00 35.34 -21.74
C ARG A 477 16.57 34.91 -21.52
N ARG A 478 16.31 33.59 -21.54
CA ARG A 478 15.00 32.97 -21.34
C ARG A 478 15.11 31.89 -20.28
N THR A 479 14.04 31.66 -19.55
CA THR A 479 13.97 30.61 -18.55
C THR A 479 13.40 29.34 -19.17
N LEU A 480 14.18 28.24 -19.12
CA LEU A 480 13.74 26.92 -19.47
C LEU A 480 13.38 26.16 -18.19
N SER A 481 12.18 25.62 -18.12
CA SER A 481 11.69 24.88 -16.96
C SER A 481 11.27 23.47 -17.34
N LEU A 482 11.71 22.50 -16.54
CA LEU A 482 11.30 21.08 -16.67
C LEU A 482 10.59 20.67 -15.39
N LEU A 483 9.30 20.38 -15.48
CA LEU A 483 8.51 19.82 -14.39
C LEU A 483 8.52 18.30 -14.51
N VAL A 484 9.33 17.65 -13.68
CA VAL A 484 9.57 16.22 -13.75
C VAL A 484 8.65 15.50 -12.76
N GLU A 485 7.89 14.53 -13.24
CA GLU A 485 7.06 13.66 -12.42
C GLU A 485 7.75 12.35 -12.10
N ASN A 486 7.70 11.96 -10.83
CA ASN A 486 7.95 10.60 -10.38
C ASN A 486 6.64 9.80 -10.47
N CYS A 487 6.52 8.93 -11.47
CA CYS A 487 5.33 8.09 -11.66
C CYS A 487 5.30 6.84 -10.78
N GLY A 488 6.36 6.59 -10.03
CA GLY A 488 6.53 5.43 -9.16
C GLY A 488 7.83 4.70 -9.44
N ARG A 489 8.51 4.24 -8.37
CA ARG A 489 9.70 3.40 -8.50
C ARG A 489 9.29 1.96 -8.72
N VAL A 490 10.06 1.25 -9.51
CA VAL A 490 9.84 -0.17 -9.78
C VAL A 490 9.77 -0.95 -8.48
N HIS A 491 8.75 -1.80 -8.33
CA HIS A 491 8.48 -2.53 -7.08
C HIS A 491 9.24 -3.85 -6.97
N GLN A 492 9.78 -4.37 -8.07
CA GLN A 492 10.55 -5.62 -8.13
C GLN A 492 11.58 -5.58 -9.24
N GLY A 493 12.55 -6.47 -9.18
CA GLY A 493 13.61 -6.62 -10.19
C GLY A 493 14.99 -6.38 -9.62
N ARG A 494 15.98 -6.60 -10.45
CA ARG A 494 17.39 -6.54 -10.04
C ARG A 494 17.97 -5.13 -9.96
N ASP A 495 17.27 -4.13 -10.51
CA ASP A 495 17.74 -2.75 -10.64
C ASP A 495 17.08 -1.78 -9.64
N LEU A 496 16.69 -2.27 -8.47
CA LEU A 496 16.10 -1.44 -7.41
C LEU A 496 17.04 -0.29 -6.99
N ASP A 497 18.34 -0.52 -6.96
CA ASP A 497 19.34 0.49 -6.60
C ASP A 497 19.39 1.68 -7.57
N LYS A 498 18.86 1.51 -8.77
CA LYS A 498 18.91 2.49 -9.86
C LYS A 498 17.62 3.31 -9.98
N GLN A 499 16.75 3.28 -8.99
CA GLN A 499 15.43 3.90 -9.05
C GLN A 499 15.41 5.36 -8.60
N HIS A 500 16.46 6.13 -8.85
CA HIS A 500 16.45 7.59 -8.65
C HIS A 500 15.46 8.27 -9.60
N LYS A 501 14.83 9.33 -9.12
CA LYS A 501 13.80 10.09 -9.83
C LYS A 501 14.16 11.58 -9.96
N GLY A 502 13.48 12.25 -10.86
CA GLY A 502 13.80 13.62 -11.28
C GLY A 502 14.73 13.63 -12.48
N LEU A 503 15.61 14.60 -12.56
CA LEU A 503 16.73 14.59 -13.52
C LEU A 503 17.89 13.81 -12.90
N VAL A 504 18.20 12.67 -13.49
CA VAL A 504 19.23 11.75 -12.97
C VAL A 504 20.57 11.86 -13.71
N GLY A 505 20.67 12.78 -14.67
CA GLY A 505 21.86 13.06 -15.45
C GLY A 505 21.70 14.31 -16.27
N GLU A 506 22.66 14.56 -17.15
CA GLU A 506 22.71 15.78 -17.95
C GLU A 506 21.58 15.87 -18.97
N ILE A 507 21.09 17.08 -19.17
CA ILE A 507 20.18 17.47 -20.24
C ILE A 507 20.96 18.36 -21.20
N LEU A 508 20.91 18.04 -22.48
CA LEU A 508 21.71 18.71 -23.50
C LEU A 508 20.87 19.66 -24.34
N LEU A 509 21.37 20.86 -24.58
CA LEU A 509 20.86 21.77 -25.60
C LEU A 509 21.96 21.97 -26.64
N ASN A 510 21.71 21.57 -27.90
CA ASN A 510 22.70 21.56 -28.97
C ASN A 510 24.00 20.81 -28.58
N ASN A 511 23.87 19.64 -27.96
CA ASN A 511 24.95 18.82 -27.41
C ASN A 511 25.78 19.46 -26.28
N ILE A 512 25.29 20.54 -25.68
CA ILE A 512 25.96 21.21 -24.55
C ILE A 512 25.13 20.97 -23.28
N PRO A 513 25.72 20.43 -22.21
CA PRO A 513 25.00 20.24 -20.94
C PRO A 513 24.48 21.56 -20.39
N LEU A 514 23.20 21.57 -20.01
CA LEU A 514 22.60 22.67 -19.26
C LEU A 514 23.17 22.70 -17.85
N GLN A 515 23.39 23.88 -17.31
CA GLN A 515 24.00 24.13 -16.01
C GLN A 515 23.24 25.20 -15.23
N ASP A 516 23.60 25.37 -13.95
CA ASP A 516 23.09 26.40 -13.05
C ASP A 516 21.56 26.33 -12.88
N PHE A 517 21.13 25.21 -12.30
CA PHE A 517 19.71 24.95 -12.03
C PHE A 517 19.24 25.59 -10.73
N THR A 518 18.01 26.08 -10.76
CA THR A 518 17.19 26.39 -9.59
C THR A 518 16.13 25.29 -9.48
N ILE A 519 16.07 24.60 -8.33
CA ILE A 519 15.29 23.37 -8.16
C ILE A 519 14.24 23.57 -7.08
N TYR A 520 12.99 23.23 -7.38
CA TYR A 520 11.85 23.29 -6.45
C TYR A 520 11.32 21.88 -6.22
N SER A 521 11.19 21.50 -4.93
CA SER A 521 10.62 20.23 -4.51
C SER A 521 9.12 20.36 -4.30
N LEU A 522 8.35 19.69 -5.12
CA LEU A 522 6.88 19.65 -5.08
C LEU A 522 6.42 18.24 -4.67
N ASP A 523 6.73 17.85 -3.44
CA ASP A 523 6.42 16.50 -2.92
C ASP A 523 4.93 16.32 -2.59
N MET A 524 4.14 17.38 -2.62
CA MET A 524 2.69 17.33 -2.40
C MET A 524 2.28 16.73 -1.04
N LYS A 525 3.17 16.79 -0.05
CA LYS A 525 2.88 16.28 1.28
C LYS A 525 1.85 17.16 2.03
N PRO A 526 1.20 16.67 3.10
CA PRO A 526 0.16 17.41 3.81
C PRO A 526 0.58 18.82 4.24
N SER A 527 1.79 19.01 4.74
CA SER A 527 2.27 20.32 5.17
C SER A 527 2.37 21.34 4.02
N PHE A 528 2.70 20.89 2.81
CA PHE A 528 2.69 21.74 1.63
C PHE A 528 1.26 22.13 1.24
N ILE A 529 0.34 21.18 1.17
CA ILE A 529 -1.07 21.45 0.83
C ILE A 529 -1.70 22.38 1.86
N ASP A 530 -1.44 22.17 3.15
CA ASP A 530 -1.92 23.06 4.22
C ASP A 530 -1.36 24.49 4.08
N SER A 531 -0.12 24.63 3.67
CA SER A 531 0.50 25.94 3.45
C SER A 531 -0.17 26.73 2.32
N LEU A 532 -0.78 26.05 1.35
CA LEU A 532 -1.47 26.69 0.23
C LEU A 532 -2.74 27.45 0.65
N TYR A 533 -3.29 27.24 1.86
CA TYR A 533 -4.38 28.08 2.36
C TYR A 533 -3.99 29.56 2.47
N GLN A 534 -2.71 29.85 2.63
CA GLN A 534 -2.19 31.22 2.70
C GLN A 534 -1.70 31.75 1.34
N ALA A 535 -1.83 30.92 0.30
CA ALA A 535 -1.40 31.28 -1.05
C ALA A 535 -2.35 32.29 -1.70
N PRO A 536 -1.90 33.03 -2.73
CA PRO A 536 -2.71 34.04 -3.41
C PRO A 536 -3.69 33.43 -4.42
N TRP A 537 -4.62 32.63 -3.91
CA TRP A 537 -5.71 32.09 -4.72
C TRP A 537 -6.51 33.20 -5.37
N LYS A 538 -6.87 33.01 -6.62
CA LYS A 538 -7.71 33.92 -7.41
C LYS A 538 -9.01 33.25 -7.75
N THR A 539 -10.06 34.06 -8.01
CA THR A 539 -11.26 33.56 -8.65
C THR A 539 -10.88 32.91 -9.97
N LEU A 540 -11.47 31.75 -10.27
CA LEU A 540 -11.17 30.98 -11.46
C LEU A 540 -11.38 31.85 -12.71
N PRO A 541 -10.33 32.13 -13.52
CA PRO A 541 -10.46 32.89 -14.77
C PRO A 541 -11.02 32.03 -15.89
N ASP A 542 -11.53 32.67 -16.96
CA ASP A 542 -12.04 31.97 -18.16
C ASP A 542 -10.96 31.11 -18.84
N ALA A 543 -9.71 31.56 -18.79
CA ALA A 543 -8.55 30.84 -19.33
C ALA A 543 -7.46 30.70 -18.26
N PRO A 544 -7.59 29.73 -17.34
CA PRO A 544 -6.59 29.55 -16.29
C PRO A 544 -5.29 29.00 -16.86
N SER A 545 -4.17 29.33 -16.17
CA SER A 545 -2.87 28.79 -16.53
C SER A 545 -2.70 27.35 -16.00
N PHE A 546 -1.97 26.55 -16.75
CA PHE A 546 -1.57 25.20 -16.41
C PHE A 546 -0.03 25.08 -16.41
N PRO A 547 0.56 24.27 -15.51
CA PRO A 547 -0.07 23.52 -14.42
C PRO A 547 -0.64 24.43 -13.35
N GLY A 548 -1.65 23.95 -12.62
CA GLY A 548 -2.24 24.75 -11.55
C GLY A 548 -3.07 23.92 -10.58
N PHE A 549 -3.39 24.59 -9.47
CA PHE A 549 -4.28 24.06 -8.44
C PHE A 549 -5.66 24.68 -8.61
N PHE A 550 -6.69 23.82 -8.48
CA PHE A 550 -8.08 24.21 -8.57
C PHE A 550 -8.79 23.80 -7.30
N MET A 551 -9.60 24.68 -6.74
CA MET A 551 -10.32 24.43 -5.50
C MET A 551 -11.83 24.50 -5.69
N GLY A 552 -12.51 23.50 -5.13
CA GLY A 552 -13.96 23.40 -5.05
C GLY A 552 -14.39 22.76 -3.74
N ARG A 553 -15.70 22.52 -3.60
CA ARG A 553 -16.29 21.99 -2.37
C ARG A 553 -17.24 20.85 -2.67
N LEU A 554 -17.15 19.79 -1.87
CA LEU A 554 -18.12 18.70 -1.82
C LEU A 554 -18.96 18.88 -0.55
N PHE A 555 -20.28 18.77 -0.68
CA PHE A 555 -21.20 18.85 0.45
C PHE A 555 -21.72 17.44 0.79
N ALA A 556 -21.43 16.96 2.01
CA ALA A 556 -21.92 15.71 2.54
C ALA A 556 -22.74 15.97 3.79
N TYR A 557 -23.99 15.53 3.80
CA TYR A 557 -24.90 15.70 4.92
C TYR A 557 -25.03 14.41 5.72
N GLY A 558 -25.14 14.52 7.04
CA GLY A 558 -25.24 13.37 7.94
C GLY A 558 -23.91 12.60 8.02
N TYR A 559 -23.99 11.28 8.12
CA TYR A 559 -22.81 10.42 8.02
C TYR A 559 -22.36 10.30 6.57
N PRO A 560 -21.13 10.73 6.24
CA PRO A 560 -20.65 10.62 4.88
C PRO A 560 -20.59 9.16 4.41
N SER A 561 -21.05 8.94 3.18
CA SER A 561 -20.98 7.64 2.50
C SER A 561 -19.78 7.57 1.57
N ASP A 562 -19.38 6.36 1.21
CA ASP A 562 -18.38 6.14 0.17
C ASP A 562 -18.85 6.70 -1.17
N THR A 563 -17.91 7.16 -1.97
CA THR A 563 -18.16 7.65 -3.32
C THR A 563 -16.93 7.41 -4.21
N PHE A 564 -17.07 7.70 -5.49
CA PHE A 564 -15.97 7.59 -6.46
C PHE A 564 -15.81 8.92 -7.19
N VAL A 565 -14.60 9.46 -7.12
CA VAL A 565 -14.27 10.73 -7.80
C VAL A 565 -14.03 10.45 -9.27
N LYS A 566 -14.78 11.13 -10.14
CA LYS A 566 -14.66 11.03 -11.59
C LYS A 566 -14.34 12.40 -12.18
N LEU A 567 -13.38 12.42 -13.09
CA LEU A 567 -12.78 13.64 -13.64
C LEU A 567 -12.88 13.70 -15.17
N PRO A 568 -14.11 13.66 -15.76
CA PRO A 568 -14.24 13.79 -17.20
C PRO A 568 -13.79 15.19 -17.65
N GLY A 569 -13.01 15.25 -18.74
CA GLY A 569 -12.45 16.50 -19.26
C GLY A 569 -11.19 17.01 -18.55
N TRP A 570 -10.72 16.32 -17.52
CA TRP A 570 -9.41 16.55 -16.91
C TRP A 570 -8.39 15.58 -17.50
N GLU A 571 -7.14 16.02 -17.65
CA GLU A 571 -6.12 15.22 -18.35
C GLU A 571 -5.29 14.39 -17.39
N LYS A 572 -4.53 15.03 -16.51
CA LYS A 572 -3.61 14.33 -15.61
C LYS A 572 -3.23 15.19 -14.41
N GLY A 573 -3.20 14.56 -13.25
CA GLY A 573 -2.77 15.23 -12.03
C GLY A 573 -3.01 14.44 -10.76
N VAL A 574 -3.38 15.14 -9.70
CA VAL A 574 -3.54 14.59 -8.36
C VAL A 574 -4.77 15.19 -7.69
N VAL A 575 -5.51 14.37 -6.95
CA VAL A 575 -6.70 14.78 -6.20
C VAL A 575 -6.37 14.85 -4.70
N PHE A 576 -6.78 15.95 -4.07
CA PHE A 576 -6.69 16.13 -2.61
C PHE A 576 -8.08 16.38 -2.04
N ILE A 577 -8.43 15.62 -1.01
CA ILE A 577 -9.69 15.78 -0.28
C ILE A 577 -9.35 16.13 1.17
N ASN A 578 -9.80 17.29 1.64
CA ASN A 578 -9.49 17.80 2.99
C ASN A 578 -7.98 17.73 3.32
N GLY A 579 -7.13 18.04 2.34
CA GLY A 579 -5.67 17.98 2.45
C GLY A 579 -5.04 16.62 2.27
N LEU A 580 -5.83 15.55 2.21
CA LEU A 580 -5.33 14.19 1.98
C LEU A 580 -5.13 13.93 0.48
N ASN A 581 -3.98 13.42 0.11
CA ASN A 581 -3.70 12.98 -1.25
C ASN A 581 -4.47 11.68 -1.52
N LEU A 582 -5.52 11.76 -2.34
CA LEU A 582 -6.34 10.62 -2.69
C LEU A 582 -5.66 9.72 -3.74
N GLY A 583 -4.86 10.31 -4.60
CA GLY A 583 -4.16 9.59 -5.65
C GLY A 583 -4.00 10.39 -6.94
N ARG A 584 -3.21 9.81 -7.84
CA ARG A 584 -3.07 10.29 -9.21
C ARG A 584 -4.32 9.97 -10.03
N TYR A 585 -4.63 10.82 -11.00
CA TYR A 585 -5.56 10.50 -12.07
C TYR A 585 -4.91 10.74 -13.42
N TRP A 586 -5.36 10.03 -14.44
CA TRP A 586 -4.90 10.17 -15.82
C TRP A 586 -5.99 9.72 -16.78
N SER A 587 -6.31 10.55 -17.75
CA SER A 587 -7.40 10.31 -18.71
C SER A 587 -7.21 9.04 -19.56
N ILE A 588 -5.96 8.59 -19.74
CA ILE A 588 -5.66 7.38 -20.51
C ILE A 588 -6.23 6.10 -19.88
N GLY A 589 -6.56 6.13 -18.60
CA GLY A 589 -7.06 4.96 -17.88
C GLY A 589 -6.02 3.83 -17.75
N PRO A 590 -6.48 2.63 -17.35
CA PRO A 590 -7.87 2.14 -17.35
C PRO A 590 -8.73 2.74 -16.24
N GLN A 591 -8.17 3.06 -15.09
CA GLN A 591 -8.92 3.64 -13.97
C GLN A 591 -9.44 5.02 -14.30
N GLN A 592 -10.78 5.20 -14.24
CA GLN A 592 -11.45 6.47 -14.50
C GLN A 592 -12.02 7.11 -13.23
N THR A 593 -12.16 6.35 -12.15
CA THR A 593 -12.65 6.83 -10.86
C THR A 593 -11.68 6.52 -9.74
N LEU A 594 -11.57 7.45 -8.77
CA LEU A 594 -10.82 7.24 -7.53
C LEU A 594 -11.78 6.96 -6.37
N TYR A 595 -11.56 5.86 -5.66
CA TYR A 595 -12.34 5.52 -4.47
C TYR A 595 -12.13 6.57 -3.38
N LEU A 596 -13.22 7.15 -2.89
CA LEU A 596 -13.24 8.10 -1.79
C LEU A 596 -14.06 7.53 -0.64
N PRO A 597 -13.40 6.97 0.38
CA PRO A 597 -14.06 6.42 1.55
C PRO A 597 -14.80 7.48 2.34
N GLY A 598 -16.00 7.15 2.85
CA GLY A 598 -16.78 8.03 3.72
C GLY A 598 -16.00 8.57 4.92
N PRO A 599 -15.17 7.77 5.60
CA PRO A 599 -14.34 8.25 6.71
C PRO A 599 -13.35 9.39 6.39
N PHE A 600 -13.05 9.63 5.12
CA PHE A 600 -12.21 10.76 4.71
C PHE A 600 -12.99 12.06 4.58
N LEU A 601 -14.31 12.00 4.65
CA LEU A 601 -15.21 13.14 4.55
C LEU A 601 -15.70 13.58 5.92
N ASN A 602 -15.95 14.89 6.04
CA ASN A 602 -16.64 15.47 7.16
C ASN A 602 -18.13 15.66 6.80
N SER A 603 -19.00 15.62 7.81
CA SER A 603 -20.38 16.09 7.63
C SER A 603 -20.36 17.59 7.32
N GLY A 604 -20.99 17.99 6.22
CA GLY A 604 -21.02 19.36 5.73
C GLY A 604 -20.05 19.59 4.59
N ILE A 605 -19.23 20.63 4.70
CA ILE A 605 -18.33 21.08 3.64
C ILE A 605 -17.02 20.30 3.66
N ASN A 606 -16.61 19.81 2.48
CA ASN A 606 -15.32 19.17 2.27
C ASN A 606 -14.57 19.91 1.16
N GLN A 607 -13.29 20.16 1.39
CA GLN A 607 -12.46 20.83 0.40
C GLN A 607 -11.94 19.81 -0.63
N VAL A 608 -12.08 20.17 -1.91
CA VAL A 608 -11.52 19.43 -3.04
C VAL A 608 -10.48 20.31 -3.73
N ILE A 609 -9.24 19.82 -3.79
CA ILE A 609 -8.17 20.47 -4.57
C ILE A 609 -7.73 19.50 -5.65
N ILE A 610 -7.65 19.98 -6.88
CA ILE A 610 -7.11 19.26 -8.02
C ILE A 610 -5.83 19.97 -8.46
N PHE A 611 -4.72 19.22 -8.54
CA PHE A 611 -3.54 19.65 -9.27
C PHE A 611 -3.65 19.08 -10.69
N GLU A 612 -3.73 19.94 -11.69
CA GLU A 612 -3.87 19.55 -13.10
C GLU A 612 -2.70 20.07 -13.92
N GLU A 613 -2.16 19.21 -14.77
CA GLU A 613 -1.01 19.53 -15.58
C GLU A 613 -1.35 20.35 -16.83
N GLN A 614 -2.47 20.09 -17.52
CA GLN A 614 -2.70 20.61 -18.87
C GLN A 614 -4.11 21.05 -19.19
N GLU A 615 -5.14 20.35 -18.74
CA GLU A 615 -6.52 20.59 -19.16
C GLU A 615 -7.54 20.19 -18.10
N GLY A 616 -8.58 21.00 -17.91
CA GLY A 616 -9.64 20.71 -16.95
C GLY A 616 -11.00 21.21 -17.38
N ASP A 617 -12.06 20.51 -16.94
CA ASP A 617 -13.48 20.87 -17.16
C ASP A 617 -14.08 21.68 -15.98
N PHE A 618 -13.29 21.92 -14.95
CA PHE A 618 -13.65 22.71 -13.76
C PHE A 618 -14.81 22.17 -12.93
N LYS A 619 -15.23 20.93 -13.19
CA LYS A 619 -16.18 20.15 -12.38
C LYS A 619 -15.53 18.83 -11.97
N VAL A 620 -15.76 18.44 -10.72
CA VAL A 620 -15.40 17.14 -10.20
C VAL A 620 -16.67 16.38 -9.89
N HIS A 621 -16.85 15.22 -10.53
CA HIS A 621 -18.02 14.38 -10.36
C HIS A 621 -17.81 13.33 -9.29
N PHE A 622 -18.92 12.92 -8.64
CA PHE A 622 -18.92 11.87 -7.63
C PHE A 622 -19.97 10.84 -7.99
N GLU A 623 -19.54 9.60 -8.20
CA GLU A 623 -20.35 8.49 -8.64
C GLU A 623 -20.54 7.47 -7.52
N ASP A 624 -21.63 6.70 -7.56
CA ASP A 624 -21.90 5.62 -6.61
C ASP A 624 -21.34 4.26 -7.05
N THR A 625 -20.77 4.19 -8.24
CA THR A 625 -20.17 3.00 -8.84
C THR A 625 -18.76 3.29 -9.36
N PRO A 626 -17.82 2.32 -9.25
CA PRO A 626 -16.48 2.49 -9.81
C PRO A 626 -16.49 2.37 -11.33
N ASP A 627 -15.53 3.02 -11.97
CA ASP A 627 -15.17 2.84 -13.36
C ASP A 627 -13.67 2.53 -13.44
N LEU A 628 -13.34 1.26 -13.59
CA LEU A 628 -11.96 0.76 -13.68
C LEU A 628 -11.53 0.52 -15.13
N GLY A 629 -12.37 0.91 -16.10
CA GLY A 629 -12.09 0.80 -17.51
C GLY A 629 -12.51 -0.54 -18.13
N MET A 630 -12.16 -0.69 -19.40
CA MET A 630 -12.48 -1.91 -20.17
C MET A 630 -11.68 -3.10 -19.62
N ALA A 631 -12.39 -4.18 -19.31
CA ALA A 631 -11.80 -5.39 -18.75
C ALA A 631 -11.16 -6.28 -19.82
N ALA A 632 -10.04 -6.92 -19.45
CA ALA A 632 -9.39 -7.99 -20.20
C ALA A 632 -9.11 -9.16 -19.27
N GLU A 633 -9.40 -10.38 -19.71
CA GLU A 633 -9.11 -11.57 -18.94
C GLU A 633 -7.60 -11.85 -18.89
N ILE A 634 -7.12 -12.25 -17.72
CA ILE A 634 -5.73 -12.69 -17.50
C ILE A 634 -5.56 -14.05 -18.20
N GLN A 635 -4.55 -14.16 -19.06
CA GLN A 635 -4.21 -15.39 -19.78
C GLN A 635 -3.25 -16.30 -18.99
#